data_272991a68f5c2d2fd6df65d64148c9ef
#
_entry.id   272991a68f5c2d2fd6df65d64148c9ef
#
_cell.length_a   1.000
_cell.length_b   1.000
_cell.length_c   1.000
_cell.angle_alpha   90.00
_cell.angle_beta   90.00
_cell.angle_gamma   90.00
#
_symmetry.space_group_name_H-M   'P 1'
#
loop_
_entity.id
_entity.type
_entity.pdbx_description
1 polymer ?
#
loop_
_entity_poly.entity_id
_entity_poly.type
_entity_poly.pdbx_seq_one_letter_code
_entity_poly.pdbx_strand_id
1 'polypeptide(L)'
;MLPKAARIPHAMTLHGDTRIDNYYWLRDDTRSQPEVLDYLQQENSYGHRVMASQQALQDRILKEIIDRIPQREVSAPYIKNGYRYRHIYEPGCEYAIYQRQSAFSEEWDEWETLLDANKRAAHSEFYSMGGMAITPDNTIMALAEDFLSRRQYGIRFRNLETGNWYPELLDNVEPSFVWANDSWTFYYVRKHPVTLLPYQVWRHAIGTPASQDKLIYEEKDDTYYVSLHKTTSKHYVVIHLASATTSEVRLLDAEMADAEPFVFLPRRKDHEYSLDHYQHRFYLRSNRNGKNFGLYRTRMRDEQQWEELIPPRENIMLEGFTLFTDWLVVEERQRGLTSLRQINRKTREVIGIAFDDPAYVTWIAYNPESETARLRYGYSSMTTPDTLFELDMDTGERRVLKQTEVPGFDAANYRSEHLWIVARDGVEIPVSLVYHRKHFRKGHNPLLVYGYGSYGASIDADFSFSRLSLLDRGFVYAIVHVRGGGELGQQWYEDGKFLKKKNTFNDYLDACDALLKLGYGSPSLCYAMGGSAGGMLMGVAINARPELFHGVIAQVPFVDVVTTMLDESIPLTTGEFEEWGNPQDPQYYEYMKSYSPYDNVTAQAYPHLLVTTGLHDSQVQYWEPAKWVAKLRELKTDDHLLLLCTDMDSGHGGKSGRFKSYEGVAMEYAFLVALAQGTLPATPAD
;
A
#
# COMPACT_ATOMS: atom_id res chain seq x y z
N MET A 1 -22.64 15.43 -24.98
CA MET A 1 -23.48 15.82 -23.83
C MET A 1 -22.75 15.44 -22.54
N LEU A 2 -22.73 16.33 -21.53
CA LEU A 2 -22.13 16.05 -20.22
C LEU A 2 -22.96 14.97 -19.48
N PRO A 3 -22.32 14.01 -18.80
CA PRO A 3 -23.03 13.08 -17.93
C PRO A 3 -23.77 13.85 -16.82
N LYS A 4 -24.91 13.35 -16.42
CA LYS A 4 -25.72 13.98 -15.39
C LYS A 4 -26.39 12.92 -14.53
N ALA A 5 -26.06 12.90 -13.24
CA ALA A 5 -26.73 12.05 -12.28
C ALA A 5 -28.05 12.69 -11.81
N ALA A 6 -29.10 11.88 -11.64
CA ALA A 6 -30.33 12.35 -11.06
C ALA A 6 -30.11 12.82 -9.63
N ARG A 7 -30.76 13.91 -9.25
CA ARG A 7 -30.76 14.42 -7.86
C ARG A 7 -31.95 13.85 -7.10
N ILE A 8 -31.67 12.98 -6.15
CA ILE A 8 -32.69 12.35 -5.28
C ILE A 8 -32.29 12.67 -3.85
N PRO A 9 -32.89 13.70 -3.21
CA PRO A 9 -32.50 14.10 -1.86
C PRO A 9 -32.62 13.00 -0.84
N HIS A 10 -31.56 12.80 -0.07
CA HIS A 10 -31.51 11.87 1.05
C HIS A 10 -31.02 12.64 2.28
N ALA A 11 -31.90 12.78 3.27
CA ALA A 11 -31.59 13.52 4.48
C ALA A 11 -30.98 12.62 5.56
N MET A 12 -29.88 13.06 6.15
CA MET A 12 -29.20 12.39 7.24
C MET A 12 -29.04 13.38 8.40
N THR A 13 -29.69 13.10 9.54
CA THR A 13 -29.66 13.97 10.70
C THR A 13 -28.95 13.32 11.87
N LEU A 14 -27.98 14.02 12.43
CA LEU A 14 -27.22 13.59 13.60
C LEU A 14 -26.72 14.83 14.36
N HIS A 15 -26.74 14.79 15.70
CA HIS A 15 -26.28 15.90 16.56
C HIS A 15 -27.00 17.23 16.26
N GLY A 16 -28.24 17.18 15.82
CA GLY A 16 -29.00 18.38 15.47
C GLY A 16 -28.63 19.00 14.10
N ASP A 17 -27.75 18.37 13.35
CA ASP A 17 -27.33 18.77 12.01
C ASP A 17 -27.91 17.84 10.94
N THR A 18 -28.45 18.42 9.88
CA THR A 18 -29.03 17.67 8.76
C THR A 18 -28.17 17.89 7.51
N ARG A 19 -27.65 16.78 6.96
CA ARG A 19 -26.95 16.78 5.66
C ARG A 19 -27.89 16.23 4.59
N ILE A 20 -27.94 16.89 3.45
CA ILE A 20 -28.72 16.43 2.30
C ILE A 20 -27.74 15.91 1.25
N ASP A 21 -27.87 14.61 0.93
CA ASP A 21 -27.09 13.95 -0.10
C ASP A 21 -28.00 13.64 -1.30
N ASN A 22 -27.84 14.38 -2.38
CA ASN A 22 -28.64 14.20 -3.61
C ASN A 22 -28.21 12.97 -4.41
N TYR A 23 -27.07 12.38 -4.11
CA TYR A 23 -26.46 11.30 -4.89
C TYR A 23 -26.27 10.02 -4.09
N TYR A 24 -26.89 9.93 -2.91
CA TYR A 24 -26.84 8.73 -2.06
C TYR A 24 -27.32 7.48 -2.80
N TRP A 25 -28.25 7.62 -3.73
CA TRP A 25 -28.77 6.52 -4.55
C TRP A 25 -27.72 5.82 -5.42
N LEU A 26 -26.56 6.44 -5.65
CA LEU A 26 -25.44 5.81 -6.36
C LEU A 26 -24.79 4.67 -5.57
N ARG A 27 -25.04 4.59 -4.28
CA ARG A 27 -24.62 3.45 -3.47
C ARG A 27 -25.42 2.21 -3.84
N ASP A 28 -24.73 1.19 -4.28
CA ASP A 28 -25.28 -0.12 -4.57
C ASP A 28 -24.29 -1.19 -4.08
N ASP A 29 -24.57 -1.78 -2.92
CA ASP A 29 -23.70 -2.78 -2.32
C ASP A 29 -23.58 -4.04 -3.21
N THR A 30 -24.61 -4.34 -4.02
CA THR A 30 -24.61 -5.48 -4.94
C THR A 30 -23.87 -5.20 -6.24
N ARG A 31 -23.61 -3.95 -6.57
CA ARG A 31 -22.95 -3.52 -7.81
C ARG A 31 -23.61 -4.04 -9.08
N SER A 32 -24.93 -4.10 -9.08
CA SER A 32 -25.71 -4.72 -10.15
C SER A 32 -26.95 -3.92 -10.59
N GLN A 33 -27.28 -2.81 -9.91
CA GLN A 33 -28.44 -1.99 -10.25
C GLN A 33 -28.23 -1.28 -11.59
N PRO A 34 -29.12 -1.46 -12.57
CA PRO A 34 -28.92 -0.91 -13.91
C PRO A 34 -28.74 0.61 -13.95
N GLU A 35 -29.48 1.35 -13.14
CA GLU A 35 -29.41 2.83 -13.12
C GLU A 35 -28.04 3.33 -12.65
N VAL A 36 -27.45 2.65 -11.66
CA VAL A 36 -26.11 2.96 -11.15
C VAL A 36 -25.06 2.63 -12.21
N LEU A 37 -25.10 1.42 -12.75
CA LEU A 37 -24.15 0.99 -13.77
C LEU A 37 -24.25 1.87 -15.04
N ASP A 38 -25.46 2.26 -15.42
CA ASP A 38 -25.67 3.15 -16.57
C ASP A 38 -25.01 4.52 -16.36
N TYR A 39 -25.17 5.12 -15.19
CA TYR A 39 -24.51 6.38 -14.88
C TYR A 39 -22.98 6.26 -14.93
N LEU A 40 -22.42 5.20 -14.36
CA LEU A 40 -20.97 4.98 -14.40
C LEU A 40 -20.47 4.79 -15.85
N GLN A 41 -21.22 4.12 -16.69
CA GLN A 41 -20.90 3.94 -18.10
C GLN A 41 -21.01 5.26 -18.88
N GLN A 42 -21.96 6.13 -18.55
CA GLN A 42 -22.06 7.46 -19.16
C GLN A 42 -20.82 8.30 -18.85
N GLU A 43 -20.33 8.27 -17.60
CA GLU A 43 -19.11 8.95 -17.21
C GLU A 43 -17.90 8.37 -17.95
N ASN A 44 -17.79 7.05 -18.04
CA ASN A 44 -16.71 6.39 -18.78
C ASN A 44 -16.74 6.78 -20.26
N SER A 45 -17.90 6.78 -20.90
CA SER A 45 -18.06 7.15 -22.31
C SER A 45 -17.68 8.62 -22.55
N TYR A 46 -18.06 9.48 -21.64
CA TYR A 46 -17.65 10.90 -21.69
C TYR A 46 -16.14 11.06 -21.59
N GLY A 47 -15.51 10.39 -20.63
CA GLY A 47 -14.06 10.41 -20.45
C GLY A 47 -13.33 9.91 -21.70
N HIS A 48 -13.80 8.83 -22.31
CA HIS A 48 -13.24 8.30 -23.55
C HIS A 48 -13.35 9.32 -24.71
N ARG A 49 -14.48 9.99 -24.84
CA ARG A 49 -14.65 11.03 -25.88
C ARG A 49 -13.70 12.19 -25.68
N VAL A 50 -13.53 12.66 -24.43
CA VAL A 50 -12.60 13.75 -24.12
C VAL A 50 -11.16 13.35 -24.43
N MET A 51 -10.77 12.13 -24.04
CA MET A 51 -9.40 11.64 -24.21
C MET A 51 -9.12 11.10 -25.63
N ALA A 52 -10.12 10.96 -26.47
CA ALA A 52 -9.96 10.41 -27.83
C ALA A 52 -8.91 11.16 -28.66
N SER A 53 -8.86 12.50 -28.56
CA SER A 53 -7.86 13.30 -29.24
C SER A 53 -6.43 13.05 -28.77
N GLN A 54 -6.26 12.43 -27.60
CA GLN A 54 -4.98 12.13 -26.98
C GLN A 54 -4.63 10.64 -27.04
N GLN A 55 -5.40 9.82 -27.77
CA GLN A 55 -5.17 8.37 -27.83
C GLN A 55 -3.77 8.04 -28.37
N ALA A 56 -3.29 8.75 -29.37
CA ALA A 56 -1.94 8.54 -29.90
C ALA A 56 -0.85 8.84 -28.87
N LEU A 57 -1.03 9.87 -28.04
CA LEU A 57 -0.11 10.20 -26.96
C LEU A 57 -0.15 9.13 -25.88
N GLN A 58 -1.35 8.70 -25.49
CA GLN A 58 -1.55 7.65 -24.48
C GLN A 58 -0.90 6.34 -24.93
N ASP A 59 -1.10 5.93 -26.18
CA ASP A 59 -0.49 4.72 -26.74
C ASP A 59 1.04 4.80 -26.76
N ARG A 60 1.57 5.98 -27.08
CA ARG A 60 3.02 6.22 -27.08
C ARG A 60 3.61 6.12 -25.68
N ILE A 61 2.94 6.71 -24.70
CA ILE A 61 3.39 6.65 -23.29
C ILE A 61 3.32 5.20 -22.78
N LEU A 62 2.24 4.48 -23.09
CA LEU A 62 2.12 3.06 -22.72
C LEU A 62 3.25 2.24 -23.33
N LYS A 63 3.55 2.45 -24.61
CA LYS A 63 4.67 1.77 -25.28
C LYS A 63 6.01 2.09 -24.62
N GLU A 64 6.27 3.35 -24.28
CA GLU A 64 7.50 3.76 -23.56
C GLU A 64 7.63 3.01 -22.24
N ILE A 65 6.55 2.92 -21.46
CA ILE A 65 6.53 2.23 -20.17
C ILE A 65 6.82 0.74 -20.36
N ILE A 66 6.12 0.10 -21.30
CA ILE A 66 6.29 -1.33 -21.60
C ILE A 66 7.70 -1.62 -22.10
N ASP A 67 8.26 -0.77 -22.95
CA ASP A 67 9.62 -0.93 -23.49
C ASP A 67 10.72 -0.85 -22.40
N ARG A 68 10.39 -0.27 -21.22
CA ARG A 68 11.28 -0.25 -20.05
C ARG A 68 11.18 -1.50 -19.19
N ILE A 69 10.31 -2.41 -19.51
CA ILE A 69 10.16 -3.70 -18.84
C ILE A 69 10.86 -4.76 -19.68
N PRO A 70 11.84 -5.51 -19.12
CA PRO A 70 12.47 -6.59 -19.86
C PRO A 70 11.44 -7.62 -20.33
N GLN A 71 11.60 -8.13 -21.55
CA GLN A 71 10.67 -9.13 -22.09
C GLN A 71 10.64 -10.40 -21.26
N ARG A 72 11.79 -10.83 -20.79
CA ARG A 72 11.94 -11.95 -19.86
C ARG A 72 12.56 -11.46 -18.57
N GLU A 73 11.92 -11.72 -17.45
CA GLU A 73 12.43 -11.37 -16.13
C GLU A 73 12.55 -12.61 -15.27
N VAL A 74 13.67 -12.73 -14.56
CA VAL A 74 13.91 -13.81 -13.60
C VAL A 74 14.28 -13.18 -12.26
N SER A 75 13.58 -13.56 -11.18
CA SER A 75 13.90 -13.08 -9.84
C SER A 75 15.23 -13.65 -9.36
N ALA A 76 15.89 -12.97 -8.42
CA ALA A 76 17.02 -13.55 -7.71
C ALA A 76 16.52 -14.75 -6.89
N PRO A 77 17.11 -15.95 -7.07
CA PRO A 77 16.66 -17.11 -6.31
C PRO A 77 16.97 -16.96 -4.82
N TYR A 78 16.11 -17.55 -3.99
CA TYR A 78 16.38 -17.67 -2.56
C TYR A 78 16.25 -19.12 -2.12
N ILE A 79 17.01 -19.49 -1.07
CA ILE A 79 16.97 -20.83 -0.49
C ILE A 79 16.07 -20.82 0.75
N LYS A 80 15.17 -21.78 0.80
CA LYS A 80 14.30 -22.02 1.95
C LYS A 80 14.07 -23.50 2.12
N ASN A 81 14.40 -24.02 3.30
CA ASN A 81 14.12 -25.39 3.71
C ASN A 81 14.55 -26.43 2.64
N GLY A 82 15.79 -26.30 2.15
CA GLY A 82 16.39 -27.26 1.21
C GLY A 82 16.00 -27.10 -0.26
N TYR A 83 15.24 -26.09 -0.58
CA TYR A 83 14.85 -25.76 -1.96
C TYR A 83 15.27 -24.34 -2.35
N ARG A 84 15.58 -24.18 -3.62
CA ARG A 84 15.82 -22.88 -4.25
C ARG A 84 14.55 -22.46 -4.97
N TYR A 85 14.07 -21.24 -4.72
CA TYR A 85 12.82 -20.69 -5.26
C TYR A 85 13.10 -19.51 -6.15
N ARG A 86 12.34 -19.39 -7.25
CA ARG A 86 12.32 -18.20 -8.10
C ARG A 86 10.94 -18.00 -8.72
N HIS A 87 10.73 -16.84 -9.31
CA HIS A 87 9.65 -16.62 -10.26
C HIS A 87 10.21 -16.04 -11.56
N ILE A 88 9.52 -16.34 -12.65
CA ILE A 88 9.91 -15.86 -13.98
C ILE A 88 8.70 -15.28 -14.70
N TYR A 89 8.95 -14.25 -15.52
CA TYR A 89 8.01 -13.75 -16.50
C TYR A 89 8.53 -14.11 -17.88
N GLU A 90 7.76 -14.88 -18.63
CA GLU A 90 8.08 -15.18 -20.02
C GLU A 90 7.63 -14.03 -20.93
N PRO A 91 8.27 -13.85 -22.12
CA PRO A 91 7.89 -12.80 -23.04
C PRO A 91 6.39 -12.80 -23.38
N GLY A 92 5.77 -11.62 -23.32
CA GLY A 92 4.35 -11.43 -23.61
C GLY A 92 3.37 -11.90 -22.54
N CYS A 93 3.86 -12.49 -21.45
CA CYS A 93 3.00 -12.97 -20.36
C CYS A 93 2.78 -11.89 -19.30
N GLU A 94 1.53 -11.79 -18.82
CA GLU A 94 1.11 -10.82 -17.81
C GLU A 94 1.46 -11.24 -16.38
N TYR A 95 1.58 -12.55 -16.13
CA TYR A 95 1.74 -13.11 -14.80
C TYR A 95 2.97 -14.00 -14.70
N ALA A 96 3.44 -14.19 -13.47
CA ALA A 96 4.62 -14.97 -13.20
C ALA A 96 4.36 -16.47 -13.21
N ILE A 97 5.43 -17.22 -13.49
CA ILE A 97 5.54 -18.66 -13.24
C ILE A 97 6.42 -18.84 -12.02
N TYR A 98 5.92 -19.52 -10.99
CA TYR A 98 6.63 -19.78 -9.75
C TYR A 98 7.26 -21.17 -9.80
N GLN A 99 8.57 -21.24 -9.50
CA GLN A 99 9.36 -22.45 -9.66
C GLN A 99 10.25 -22.72 -8.46
N ARG A 100 10.60 -23.98 -8.27
CA ARG A 100 11.64 -24.39 -7.32
C ARG A 100 12.51 -25.50 -7.90
N GLN A 101 13.69 -25.68 -7.33
CA GLN A 101 14.55 -26.84 -7.53
C GLN A 101 15.23 -27.18 -6.22
N SER A 102 15.76 -28.40 -6.05
CA SER A 102 16.55 -28.76 -4.89
C SER A 102 17.73 -27.78 -4.74
N ALA A 103 18.02 -27.34 -3.53
CA ALA A 103 19.17 -26.49 -3.24
C ALA A 103 20.52 -27.20 -3.52
N PHE A 104 20.51 -28.51 -3.67
CA PHE A 104 21.68 -29.33 -4.00
C PHE A 104 21.82 -29.58 -5.51
N SER A 105 20.85 -29.14 -6.32
CA SER A 105 20.92 -29.19 -7.76
C SER A 105 21.85 -28.08 -8.30
N GLU A 106 22.38 -28.31 -9.50
CA GLU A 106 23.09 -27.25 -10.21
C GLU A 106 22.08 -26.23 -10.79
N GLU A 107 22.48 -24.98 -10.96
CA GLU A 107 21.58 -23.91 -11.40
C GLU A 107 20.94 -24.18 -12.78
N TRP A 108 21.63 -24.94 -13.64
CA TRP A 108 21.14 -25.31 -14.98
C TRP A 108 20.24 -26.55 -14.99
N ASP A 109 20.05 -27.21 -13.84
CA ASP A 109 19.14 -28.32 -13.74
C ASP A 109 17.68 -27.86 -13.88
N GLU A 110 16.79 -28.80 -14.14
CA GLU A 110 15.37 -28.52 -14.37
C GLU A 110 14.72 -27.90 -13.13
N TRP A 111 13.89 -26.88 -13.38
CA TRP A 111 13.08 -26.23 -12.37
C TRP A 111 11.66 -26.81 -12.36
N GLU A 112 11.20 -27.25 -11.22
CA GLU A 112 9.82 -27.68 -10.99
C GLU A 112 8.88 -26.46 -11.00
N THR A 113 7.81 -26.50 -11.80
CA THR A 113 6.78 -25.46 -11.79
C THR A 113 5.80 -25.72 -10.66
N LEU A 114 5.77 -24.80 -9.70
CA LEU A 114 4.80 -24.79 -8.60
C LEU A 114 3.45 -24.23 -9.04
N LEU A 115 3.49 -23.14 -9.78
CA LEU A 115 2.30 -22.42 -10.23
C LEU A 115 2.62 -21.61 -11.49
N ASP A 116 1.82 -21.80 -12.52
CA ASP A 116 1.76 -20.89 -13.67
C ASP A 116 0.55 -19.97 -13.49
N ALA A 117 0.78 -18.75 -13.01
CA ALA A 117 -0.29 -17.79 -12.77
C ALA A 117 -1.02 -17.38 -14.05
N ASN A 118 -0.37 -17.48 -15.23
CA ASN A 118 -1.02 -17.22 -16.51
C ASN A 118 -2.16 -18.20 -16.78
N LYS A 119 -1.96 -19.47 -16.44
CA LYS A 119 -3.01 -20.50 -16.58
C LYS A 119 -4.16 -20.29 -15.61
N ARG A 120 -3.84 -19.86 -14.38
CA ARG A 120 -4.86 -19.54 -13.37
C ARG A 120 -5.72 -18.35 -13.78
N ALA A 121 -5.10 -17.32 -14.37
CA ALA A 121 -5.76 -16.08 -14.77
C ALA A 121 -6.53 -16.17 -16.10
N ALA A 122 -6.37 -17.24 -16.86
CA ALA A 122 -6.78 -17.34 -18.28
C ALA A 122 -8.27 -17.02 -18.55
N HIS A 123 -9.13 -17.21 -17.57
CA HIS A 123 -10.57 -17.01 -17.71
C HIS A 123 -11.14 -15.91 -16.83
N SER A 124 -10.26 -15.02 -16.32
CA SER A 124 -10.62 -13.91 -15.44
C SER A 124 -10.08 -12.59 -15.96
N GLU A 125 -10.87 -11.53 -15.78
CA GLU A 125 -10.42 -10.17 -16.09
C GLU A 125 -9.42 -9.65 -15.06
N PHE A 126 -9.46 -10.18 -13.84
CA PHE A 126 -8.55 -9.84 -12.74
C PHE A 126 -8.02 -11.13 -12.11
N TYR A 127 -6.74 -11.11 -11.73
CA TYR A 127 -6.12 -12.17 -10.95
C TYR A 127 -5.05 -11.61 -10.01
N SER A 128 -5.11 -12.02 -8.75
CA SER A 128 -4.07 -11.71 -7.77
C SER A 128 -3.75 -12.95 -6.94
N MET A 129 -2.48 -13.31 -6.89
CA MET A 129 -1.98 -14.32 -5.98
C MET A 129 -1.65 -13.63 -4.64
N GLY A 130 -2.46 -13.92 -3.61
CA GLY A 130 -2.35 -13.28 -2.30
C GLY A 130 -1.26 -13.88 -1.42
N GLY A 131 -0.87 -15.11 -1.67
CA GLY A 131 0.17 -15.79 -0.91
C GLY A 131 0.30 -17.26 -1.30
N MET A 132 1.48 -17.80 -1.01
CA MET A 132 1.83 -19.20 -1.23
C MET A 132 2.63 -19.68 -0.03
N ALA A 133 2.28 -20.84 0.51
CA ALA A 133 3.01 -21.45 1.62
C ALA A 133 3.15 -22.95 1.40
N ILE A 134 4.38 -23.44 1.57
CA ILE A 134 4.71 -24.86 1.40
C ILE A 134 4.94 -25.48 2.76
N THR A 135 4.47 -26.72 2.93
CA THR A 135 4.62 -27.48 4.18
C THR A 135 6.09 -27.65 4.58
N PRO A 136 6.37 -27.80 5.89
CA PRO A 136 7.73 -28.10 6.37
C PRO A 136 8.37 -29.34 5.71
N ASP A 137 7.58 -30.35 5.32
CA ASP A 137 8.07 -31.53 4.60
C ASP A 137 8.18 -31.31 3.06
N ASN A 138 7.89 -30.12 2.57
CA ASN A 138 7.96 -29.74 1.16
C ASN A 138 6.98 -30.43 0.21
N THR A 139 5.91 -31.03 0.70
CA THR A 139 5.01 -31.88 -0.11
C THR A 139 3.71 -31.22 -0.55
N ILE A 140 3.23 -30.19 0.18
CA ILE A 140 1.93 -29.56 -0.10
C ILE A 140 2.10 -28.04 -0.18
N MET A 141 1.46 -27.44 -1.17
CA MET A 141 1.41 -26.00 -1.37
C MET A 141 0.02 -25.47 -1.08
N ALA A 142 -0.09 -24.49 -0.21
CA ALA A 142 -1.28 -23.67 -0.04
C ALA A 142 -1.18 -22.42 -0.91
N LEU A 143 -2.27 -22.06 -1.60
CA LEU A 143 -2.33 -20.93 -2.53
C LEU A 143 -3.57 -20.09 -2.26
N ALA A 144 -3.40 -18.80 -2.00
CA ALA A 144 -4.49 -17.84 -1.87
C ALA A 144 -4.64 -17.01 -3.15
N GLU A 145 -5.87 -16.94 -3.67
CA GLU A 145 -6.16 -16.27 -4.94
C GLU A 145 -7.39 -15.37 -4.83
N ASP A 146 -7.34 -14.19 -5.48
CA ASP A 146 -8.47 -13.28 -5.65
C ASP A 146 -8.71 -13.06 -7.15
N PHE A 147 -9.92 -13.35 -7.61
CA PHE A 147 -10.31 -13.23 -9.02
C PHE A 147 -11.21 -12.01 -9.30
N LEU A 148 -11.52 -11.20 -8.28
CA LEU A 148 -12.46 -10.09 -8.43
C LEU A 148 -11.91 -8.74 -7.96
N SER A 149 -10.76 -8.72 -7.28
CA SER A 149 -10.19 -7.52 -6.66
C SER A 149 -11.00 -6.97 -5.48
N ARG A 150 -11.69 -7.86 -4.76
CA ARG A 150 -12.41 -7.49 -3.53
C ARG A 150 -11.63 -7.84 -2.26
N ARG A 151 -10.44 -8.42 -2.41
CA ARG A 151 -9.64 -8.93 -1.28
C ARG A 151 -10.36 -10.01 -0.47
N GLN A 152 -11.27 -10.72 -1.12
CA GLN A 152 -11.88 -11.93 -0.61
C GLN A 152 -11.22 -13.10 -1.31
N TYR A 153 -10.22 -13.67 -0.63
CA TYR A 153 -9.40 -14.72 -1.24
C TYR A 153 -10.04 -16.09 -1.04
N GLY A 154 -9.66 -17.01 -1.93
CA GLY A 154 -9.90 -18.43 -1.75
C GLY A 154 -8.58 -19.16 -1.61
N ILE A 155 -8.49 -20.10 -0.67
CA ILE A 155 -7.29 -20.94 -0.48
C ILE A 155 -7.55 -22.34 -1.02
N ARG A 156 -6.64 -22.81 -1.88
CA ARG A 156 -6.59 -24.17 -2.40
C ARG A 156 -5.25 -24.82 -2.06
N PHE A 157 -5.23 -26.14 -2.12
CA PHE A 157 -4.04 -26.93 -1.81
C PHE A 157 -3.64 -27.82 -2.98
N ARG A 158 -2.34 -27.90 -3.24
CA ARG A 158 -1.78 -28.75 -4.28
C ARG A 158 -0.77 -29.73 -3.68
N ASN A 159 -0.93 -31.01 -3.99
CA ASN A 159 0.08 -32.01 -3.70
C ASN A 159 1.22 -31.87 -4.72
N LEU A 160 2.43 -31.56 -4.25
CA LEU A 160 3.57 -31.27 -5.14
C LEU A 160 4.23 -32.55 -5.68
N GLU A 161 4.02 -33.69 -5.04
CA GLU A 161 4.55 -34.98 -5.54
C GLU A 161 3.73 -35.52 -6.71
N THR A 162 2.39 -35.41 -6.63
CA THR A 162 1.49 -35.90 -7.67
C THR A 162 1.07 -34.84 -8.68
N GLY A 163 1.17 -33.57 -8.30
CA GLY A 163 0.66 -32.44 -9.08
C GLY A 163 -0.84 -32.23 -8.98
N ASN A 164 -1.54 -33.04 -8.21
CA ASN A 164 -2.99 -32.97 -8.07
C ASN A 164 -3.42 -31.93 -7.05
N TRP A 165 -4.55 -31.27 -7.31
CA TRP A 165 -5.19 -30.37 -6.36
C TRP A 165 -6.13 -31.14 -5.43
N TYR A 166 -6.11 -30.76 -4.15
CA TYR A 166 -7.10 -31.23 -3.20
C TYR A 166 -8.47 -30.64 -3.49
N PRO A 167 -9.58 -31.33 -3.17
CA PRO A 167 -10.92 -30.84 -3.51
C PRO A 167 -11.41 -29.67 -2.66
N GLU A 168 -10.89 -29.50 -1.47
CA GLU A 168 -11.34 -28.45 -0.54
C GLU A 168 -10.97 -27.05 -1.03
N LEU A 169 -11.87 -26.09 -0.73
CA LEU A 169 -11.68 -24.67 -0.93
C LEU A 169 -12.03 -23.94 0.36
N LEU A 170 -11.09 -23.14 0.87
CA LEU A 170 -11.35 -22.22 1.98
C LEU A 170 -11.64 -20.86 1.39
N ASP A 171 -12.89 -20.42 1.44
CA ASP A 171 -13.33 -19.17 0.83
C ASP A 171 -13.48 -18.01 1.81
N ASN A 172 -13.59 -16.80 1.28
CA ASN A 172 -13.74 -15.56 2.05
C ASN A 172 -12.67 -15.41 3.13
N VAL A 173 -11.42 -15.57 2.76
CA VAL A 173 -10.28 -15.56 3.67
C VAL A 173 -9.34 -14.39 3.42
N GLU A 174 -8.58 -14.03 4.44
CA GLU A 174 -7.42 -13.15 4.36
C GLU A 174 -6.24 -13.93 3.79
N PRO A 175 -5.32 -13.33 3.00
CA PRO A 175 -4.11 -14.02 2.55
C PRO A 175 -3.06 -14.08 3.67
N SER A 176 -3.46 -14.58 4.83
CA SER A 176 -2.63 -14.75 6.02
C SER A 176 -2.89 -16.14 6.58
N PHE A 177 -1.89 -16.99 6.50
CA PHE A 177 -2.03 -18.41 6.85
C PHE A 177 -0.67 -19.04 7.16
N VAL A 178 -0.69 -20.14 7.92
CA VAL A 178 0.52 -20.79 8.41
C VAL A 178 0.31 -22.30 8.50
N TRP A 179 1.30 -23.08 8.06
CA TRP A 179 1.38 -24.51 8.32
C TRP A 179 1.89 -24.77 9.74
N ALA A 180 1.27 -25.71 10.45
CA ALA A 180 1.89 -26.32 11.62
C ALA A 180 3.07 -27.22 11.20
N ASN A 181 3.90 -27.62 12.16
CA ASN A 181 5.13 -28.38 11.85
C ASN A 181 4.87 -29.85 11.47
N ASP A 182 3.63 -30.34 11.65
CA ASP A 182 3.22 -31.67 11.22
C ASP A 182 3.01 -31.81 9.71
N SER A 183 3.10 -30.72 8.95
CA SER A 183 2.85 -30.66 7.51
C SER A 183 1.43 -31.09 7.09
N TRP A 184 0.51 -31.06 8.03
CA TRP A 184 -0.87 -31.52 7.83
C TRP A 184 -1.91 -30.54 8.34
N THR A 185 -1.63 -29.85 9.44
CA THR A 185 -2.50 -28.87 10.08
C THR A 185 -2.20 -27.50 9.54
N PHE A 186 -3.25 -26.77 9.16
CA PHE A 186 -3.17 -25.47 8.50
C PHE A 186 -4.04 -24.46 9.24
N TYR A 187 -3.47 -23.29 9.56
CA TYR A 187 -4.18 -22.19 10.20
C TYR A 187 -4.41 -21.06 9.21
N TYR A 188 -5.63 -20.52 9.20
CA TYR A 188 -6.01 -19.45 8.29
C TYR A 188 -6.96 -18.46 8.95
N VAL A 189 -7.15 -17.30 8.31
CA VAL A 189 -7.98 -16.20 8.83
C VAL A 189 -9.19 -16.02 7.92
N ARG A 190 -10.38 -16.11 8.51
CA ARG A 190 -11.65 -15.87 7.79
C ARG A 190 -12.10 -14.44 7.99
N LYS A 191 -12.66 -13.86 6.94
CA LYS A 191 -13.22 -12.50 6.93
C LYS A 191 -14.69 -12.51 7.29
N HIS A 192 -15.13 -11.42 7.93
CA HIS A 192 -16.55 -11.16 8.13
C HIS A 192 -17.24 -11.02 6.77
N PRO A 193 -18.40 -11.66 6.55
CA PRO A 193 -19.02 -11.71 5.22
C PRO A 193 -19.53 -10.36 4.70
N VAL A 194 -19.81 -9.41 5.57
CA VAL A 194 -20.30 -8.08 5.21
C VAL A 194 -19.18 -7.03 5.28
N THR A 195 -18.53 -6.90 6.43
CA THR A 195 -17.51 -5.87 6.68
C THR A 195 -16.15 -6.23 6.13
N LEU A 196 -15.95 -7.48 5.72
CA LEU A 196 -14.67 -8.02 5.24
C LEU A 196 -13.53 -7.93 6.25
N LEU A 197 -13.85 -7.70 7.52
CA LEU A 197 -12.87 -7.67 8.60
C LEU A 197 -12.25 -9.05 8.79
N PRO A 198 -10.92 -9.19 8.78
CA PRO A 198 -10.28 -10.44 9.19
C PRO A 198 -10.42 -10.57 10.70
N TYR A 199 -11.20 -11.57 11.17
CA TYR A 199 -11.60 -11.60 12.58
C TYR A 199 -11.58 -12.98 13.23
N GLN A 200 -11.44 -14.07 12.45
CA GLN A 200 -11.45 -15.44 12.99
C GLN A 200 -10.23 -16.21 12.53
N VAL A 201 -9.65 -16.99 13.43
CA VAL A 201 -8.63 -17.99 13.13
C VAL A 201 -9.25 -19.38 13.13
N TRP A 202 -9.06 -20.12 12.06
CA TRP A 202 -9.57 -21.48 11.87
C TRP A 202 -8.41 -22.46 11.67
N ARG A 203 -8.65 -23.70 12.07
CA ARG A 203 -7.73 -24.82 11.87
C ARG A 203 -8.34 -25.81 10.88
N HIS A 204 -7.59 -26.12 9.83
CA HIS A 204 -7.95 -27.04 8.77
C HIS A 204 -7.02 -28.25 8.78
N ALA A 205 -7.55 -29.45 8.57
CA ALA A 205 -6.76 -30.66 8.31
C ALA A 205 -6.85 -31.01 6.83
N ILE A 206 -5.70 -31.18 6.18
CA ILE A 206 -5.66 -31.47 4.73
C ILE A 206 -6.42 -32.75 4.41
N GLY A 207 -7.17 -32.72 3.31
CA GLY A 207 -7.97 -33.83 2.84
C GLY A 207 -9.35 -33.92 3.49
N THR A 208 -9.73 -32.95 4.31
CA THR A 208 -11.06 -32.86 4.92
C THR A 208 -11.84 -31.69 4.33
N PRO A 209 -13.20 -31.76 4.31
CA PRO A 209 -13.99 -30.61 3.87
C PRO A 209 -13.84 -29.43 4.84
N ALA A 210 -13.95 -28.21 4.31
CA ALA A 210 -13.91 -26.97 5.10
C ALA A 210 -14.97 -26.93 6.21
N SER A 211 -16.10 -27.64 6.04
CA SER A 211 -17.16 -27.74 7.05
C SER A 211 -16.72 -28.45 8.34
N GLN A 212 -15.61 -29.18 8.30
CA GLN A 212 -15.02 -29.85 9.47
C GLN A 212 -13.95 -29.02 10.17
N ASP A 213 -13.65 -27.82 9.67
CA ASP A 213 -12.66 -26.94 10.26
C ASP A 213 -13.09 -26.47 11.64
N LYS A 214 -12.10 -26.24 12.51
CA LYS A 214 -12.34 -25.84 13.90
C LYS A 214 -12.00 -24.36 14.08
N LEU A 215 -12.94 -23.60 14.65
CA LEU A 215 -12.70 -22.24 15.10
C LEU A 215 -11.74 -22.26 16.30
N ILE A 216 -10.62 -21.57 16.17
CA ILE A 216 -9.57 -21.49 17.21
C ILE A 216 -9.67 -20.21 18.01
N TYR A 217 -9.95 -19.09 17.32
CA TYR A 217 -10.05 -17.79 17.94
C TYR A 217 -11.00 -16.89 17.16
N GLU A 218 -11.79 -16.10 17.87
CA GLU A 218 -12.62 -15.05 17.28
C GLU A 218 -12.35 -13.75 17.99
N GLU A 219 -12.00 -12.70 17.21
CA GLU A 219 -11.86 -11.35 17.71
C GLU A 219 -13.22 -10.66 17.69
N LYS A 220 -13.71 -10.26 18.87
CA LYS A 220 -15.03 -9.65 19.02
C LYS A 220 -15.01 -8.13 18.97
N ASP A 221 -13.83 -7.53 19.12
CA ASP A 221 -13.65 -6.09 18.96
C ASP A 221 -13.41 -5.80 17.46
N ASP A 222 -14.37 -5.14 16.83
CA ASP A 222 -14.34 -4.88 15.39
C ASP A 222 -13.38 -3.75 14.97
N THR A 223 -12.62 -3.19 15.91
CA THR A 223 -11.51 -2.27 15.62
C THR A 223 -10.18 -3.00 15.43
N TYR A 224 -10.13 -4.31 15.66
CA TYR A 224 -8.92 -5.13 15.54
C TYR A 224 -8.91 -5.99 14.30
N TYR A 225 -7.74 -6.10 13.69
CA TYR A 225 -7.44 -6.97 12.55
C TYR A 225 -6.63 -8.16 13.01
N VAL A 226 -6.97 -9.34 12.49
CA VAL A 226 -6.30 -10.60 12.81
C VAL A 226 -5.35 -10.99 11.69
N SER A 227 -4.12 -11.35 12.04
CA SER A 227 -3.14 -11.92 11.10
C SER A 227 -2.35 -13.05 11.75
N LEU A 228 -1.72 -13.88 10.92
CA LEU A 228 -0.95 -15.04 11.33
C LEU A 228 0.46 -14.99 10.75
N HIS A 229 1.44 -15.42 11.54
CA HIS A 229 2.78 -15.75 11.05
C HIS A 229 3.42 -16.78 11.95
N LYS A 230 4.55 -17.32 11.54
CA LYS A 230 5.34 -18.28 12.34
C LYS A 230 6.60 -17.60 12.83
N THR A 231 7.00 -17.88 14.07
CA THR A 231 8.25 -17.34 14.62
C THR A 231 9.47 -17.86 13.87
N THR A 232 10.57 -17.14 13.94
CA THR A 232 11.87 -17.55 13.35
C THR A 232 12.32 -18.90 13.88
N SER A 233 12.06 -19.21 15.16
CA SER A 233 12.33 -20.53 15.76
C SER A 233 11.48 -21.66 15.21
N LYS A 234 10.37 -21.34 14.53
CA LYS A 234 9.33 -22.28 14.09
C LYS A 234 8.59 -22.98 15.23
N HIS A 235 8.80 -22.57 16.48
CA HIS A 235 8.14 -23.15 17.66
C HIS A 235 6.71 -22.68 17.83
N TYR A 236 6.39 -21.46 17.38
CA TYR A 236 5.09 -20.84 17.59
C TYR A 236 4.46 -20.34 16.31
N VAL A 237 3.14 -20.54 16.23
CA VAL A 237 2.27 -19.77 15.34
C VAL A 237 1.79 -18.55 16.11
N VAL A 238 1.96 -17.38 15.54
CA VAL A 238 1.60 -16.10 16.15
C VAL A 238 0.25 -15.66 15.60
N ILE A 239 -0.70 -15.42 16.49
CA ILE A 239 -1.94 -14.70 16.19
C ILE A 239 -1.70 -13.26 16.60
N HIS A 240 -1.56 -12.38 15.63
CA HIS A 240 -1.34 -10.95 15.85
C HIS A 240 -2.67 -10.19 15.72
N LEU A 241 -3.04 -9.50 16.77
CA LEU A 241 -4.28 -8.73 16.87
C LEU A 241 -3.91 -7.26 16.99
N ALA A 242 -4.31 -6.44 16.03
CA ALA A 242 -3.91 -5.05 16.00
C ALA A 242 -5.04 -4.12 15.60
N SER A 243 -5.24 -3.07 16.39
CA SER A 243 -5.93 -1.86 15.97
C SER A 243 -4.90 -0.81 15.48
N ALA A 244 -5.35 0.39 15.16
CA ALA A 244 -4.43 1.47 14.77
C ALA A 244 -3.49 1.90 15.91
N THR A 245 -3.84 1.64 17.17
CA THR A 245 -3.10 2.15 18.35
C THR A 245 -2.68 1.07 19.33
N THR A 246 -3.19 -0.15 19.22
CA THR A 246 -3.03 -1.18 20.24
C THR A 246 -2.87 -2.55 19.61
N SER A 247 -2.01 -3.38 20.20
CA SER A 247 -1.86 -4.77 19.76
C SER A 247 -1.85 -5.77 20.91
N GLU A 248 -2.18 -7.02 20.58
CA GLU A 248 -2.12 -8.18 21.47
C GLU A 248 -1.64 -9.37 20.65
N VAL A 249 -0.78 -10.17 21.22
CA VAL A 249 -0.28 -11.39 20.59
C VAL A 249 -0.78 -12.61 21.36
N ARG A 250 -1.29 -13.61 20.62
CA ARG A 250 -1.56 -14.94 21.12
C ARG A 250 -0.68 -15.95 20.40
N LEU A 251 -0.26 -16.98 21.10
CA LEU A 251 0.65 -17.99 20.59
C LEU A 251 0.00 -19.37 20.58
N LEU A 252 0.28 -20.12 19.51
CA LEU A 252 -0.03 -21.55 19.40
C LEU A 252 1.27 -22.33 19.30
N ASP A 253 1.36 -23.46 19.97
CA ASP A 253 2.48 -24.38 19.78
C ASP A 253 2.40 -24.99 18.37
N ALA A 254 3.41 -24.76 17.56
CA ALA A 254 3.44 -25.21 16.16
C ALA A 254 3.63 -26.73 16.01
N GLU A 255 4.08 -27.43 17.06
CA GLU A 255 4.28 -28.89 17.08
C GLU A 255 3.01 -29.66 17.44
N MET A 256 2.01 -29.01 18.05
CA MET A 256 0.81 -29.67 18.58
C MET A 256 -0.41 -29.39 17.70
N ALA A 257 -0.94 -30.40 17.04
CA ALA A 257 -2.10 -30.30 16.15
C ALA A 257 -3.40 -29.84 16.86
N ASP A 258 -3.49 -30.04 18.16
CA ASP A 258 -4.65 -29.65 18.99
C ASP A 258 -4.35 -28.49 19.94
N ALA A 259 -3.30 -27.72 19.66
CA ALA A 259 -2.90 -26.58 20.48
C ALA A 259 -4.04 -25.57 20.63
N GLU A 260 -4.16 -25.02 21.85
CA GLU A 260 -5.04 -23.88 22.13
C GLU A 260 -4.19 -22.61 22.26
N PRO A 261 -4.70 -21.46 21.76
CA PRO A 261 -3.95 -20.22 21.84
C PRO A 261 -3.88 -19.70 23.28
N PHE A 262 -2.73 -19.13 23.64
CA PHE A 262 -2.57 -18.45 24.91
C PHE A 262 -2.06 -17.02 24.70
N VAL A 263 -2.50 -16.10 25.55
CA VAL A 263 -2.10 -14.69 25.47
C VAL A 263 -0.65 -14.54 25.90
N PHE A 264 0.16 -13.89 25.07
CA PHE A 264 1.53 -13.54 25.48
C PHE A 264 1.50 -12.37 26.47
N LEU A 265 0.96 -11.23 26.06
CA LEU A 265 0.72 -10.07 26.91
C LEU A 265 -0.65 -9.48 26.57
N PRO A 266 -1.58 -9.35 27.52
CA PRO A 266 -2.90 -8.79 27.24
C PRO A 266 -2.84 -7.38 26.67
N ARG A 267 -3.77 -7.05 25.79
CA ARG A 267 -3.88 -5.70 25.23
C ARG A 267 -4.04 -4.65 26.31
N ARG A 268 -3.37 -3.55 26.12
CA ARG A 268 -3.42 -2.37 26.97
C ARG A 268 -3.49 -1.17 26.03
N LYS A 269 -4.48 -0.33 26.19
CA LYS A 269 -4.71 0.80 25.28
C LYS A 269 -3.42 1.56 24.98
N ASP A 270 -3.18 1.84 23.71
CA ASP A 270 -2.01 2.54 23.17
C ASP A 270 -0.68 1.80 23.32
N HIS A 271 -0.71 0.55 23.78
CA HIS A 271 0.47 -0.30 23.77
C HIS A 271 0.48 -1.15 22.49
N GLU A 272 1.46 -0.87 21.63
CA GLU A 272 1.74 -1.62 20.43
C GLU A 272 2.99 -2.46 20.64
N TYR A 273 2.90 -3.74 20.35
CA TYR A 273 4.06 -4.62 20.34
C TYR A 273 3.92 -5.72 19.30
N SER A 274 5.05 -6.17 18.81
CA SER A 274 5.17 -7.36 18.00
C SER A 274 6.29 -8.22 18.57
N LEU A 275 6.25 -9.52 18.29
CA LEU A 275 7.27 -10.42 18.81
C LEU A 275 7.78 -11.37 17.76
N ASP A 276 9.01 -11.82 18.00
CA ASP A 276 9.59 -13.00 17.36
C ASP A 276 10.19 -13.89 18.46
N HIS A 277 10.46 -15.13 18.12
CA HIS A 277 11.08 -16.10 19.03
C HIS A 277 12.21 -16.80 18.29
N TYR A 278 13.37 -16.88 18.96
CA TYR A 278 14.57 -17.52 18.42
C TYR A 278 15.52 -17.93 19.53
N GLN A 279 16.07 -19.14 19.45
CA GLN A 279 17.03 -19.67 20.45
C GLN A 279 16.56 -19.46 21.90
N HIS A 280 15.34 -19.92 22.18
CA HIS A 280 14.70 -19.89 23.52
C HIS A 280 14.49 -18.48 24.11
N ARG A 281 14.46 -17.43 23.27
CA ARG A 281 14.20 -16.05 23.67
C ARG A 281 13.09 -15.45 22.82
N PHE A 282 12.26 -14.64 23.46
CA PHE A 282 11.35 -13.73 22.78
C PHE A 282 12.05 -12.39 22.55
N TYR A 283 11.86 -11.82 21.37
CA TYR A 283 12.30 -10.49 20.99
C TYR A 283 11.07 -9.66 20.69
N LEU A 284 10.98 -8.47 21.30
CA LEU A 284 9.80 -7.64 21.24
C LEU A 284 10.17 -6.23 20.78
N ARG A 285 9.48 -5.79 19.75
CA ARG A 285 9.43 -4.39 19.38
C ARG A 285 8.21 -3.80 20.07
N SER A 286 8.41 -2.80 20.95
CA SER A 286 7.33 -2.27 21.79
C SER A 286 7.50 -0.78 22.03
N ASN A 287 6.36 -0.07 22.11
CA ASN A 287 6.31 1.36 22.43
C ASN A 287 6.09 1.61 23.94
N ARG A 288 6.28 0.62 24.79
CA ARG A 288 5.98 0.73 26.24
C ARG A 288 6.73 1.86 26.95
N ASN A 289 7.96 2.16 26.52
CA ASN A 289 8.82 3.18 27.12
C ASN A 289 9.07 4.40 26.21
N GLY A 290 8.48 4.45 25.03
CA GLY A 290 8.64 5.57 24.09
C GLY A 290 7.96 5.32 22.76
N LYS A 291 7.41 6.37 22.17
CA LYS A 291 6.58 6.33 20.96
C LYS A 291 7.26 5.70 19.75
N ASN A 292 8.57 5.92 19.61
CA ASN A 292 9.34 5.46 18.46
C ASN A 292 9.85 4.04 18.61
N PHE A 293 9.34 3.31 19.58
CA PHE A 293 9.62 1.90 19.86
C PHE A 293 11.05 1.62 20.32
N GLY A 294 11.16 0.68 21.24
CA GLY A 294 12.38 0.02 21.63
C GLY A 294 12.35 -1.46 21.30
N LEU A 295 13.50 -2.11 21.43
CA LEU A 295 13.65 -3.55 21.25
C LEU A 295 14.01 -4.19 22.58
N TYR A 296 13.31 -5.25 22.93
CA TYR A 296 13.43 -5.96 24.20
C TYR A 296 13.61 -7.45 23.98
N ARG A 297 14.23 -8.11 24.94
CA ARG A 297 14.42 -9.55 24.93
C ARG A 297 13.98 -10.15 26.26
N THR A 298 13.35 -11.33 26.21
CA THR A 298 12.93 -12.02 27.43
C THR A 298 12.84 -13.53 27.21
N ARG A 299 12.92 -14.28 28.31
CA ARG A 299 12.56 -15.71 28.32
C ARG A 299 11.10 -15.95 28.70
N MET A 300 10.51 -14.98 29.38
CA MET A 300 9.19 -15.12 30.02
C MET A 300 8.27 -13.97 29.60
N ARG A 301 6.99 -14.18 29.77
CA ARG A 301 5.96 -13.18 29.46
C ARG A 301 5.98 -11.98 30.41
N ASP A 302 6.54 -12.15 31.62
CA ASP A 302 6.62 -11.09 32.62
C ASP A 302 7.41 -9.88 32.12
N GLU A 303 6.71 -8.76 31.95
CA GLU A 303 7.25 -7.51 31.44
C GLU A 303 8.42 -6.96 32.31
N GLN A 304 8.38 -7.24 33.60
CA GLN A 304 9.43 -6.76 34.51
C GLN A 304 10.79 -7.43 34.25
N GLN A 305 10.79 -8.56 33.55
CA GLN A 305 12.00 -9.30 33.22
C GLN A 305 12.50 -9.04 31.79
N TRP A 306 11.92 -8.08 31.09
CA TRP A 306 12.37 -7.72 29.76
C TRP A 306 13.69 -6.96 29.82
N GLU A 307 14.69 -7.51 29.14
CA GLU A 307 15.98 -6.84 28.94
C GLU A 307 15.87 -5.86 27.76
N GLU A 308 16.22 -4.60 27.99
CA GLU A 308 16.23 -3.60 26.93
C GLU A 308 17.49 -3.76 26.06
N LEU A 309 17.31 -4.03 24.77
CA LEU A 309 18.38 -4.13 23.79
C LEU A 309 18.63 -2.81 23.08
N ILE A 310 17.57 -2.14 22.67
CA ILE A 310 17.60 -0.82 22.04
C ILE A 310 16.57 0.04 22.77
N PRO A 311 16.99 1.10 23.46
CA PRO A 311 16.06 2.02 24.11
C PRO A 311 15.28 2.83 23.07
N PRO A 312 14.06 3.26 23.37
CA PRO A 312 13.34 4.20 22.52
C PRO A 312 14.13 5.50 22.36
N ARG A 313 14.08 6.07 21.18
CA ARG A 313 14.77 7.33 20.87
C ARG A 313 13.77 8.33 20.29
N GLU A 314 13.95 9.59 20.65
CA GLU A 314 13.01 10.64 20.27
C GLU A 314 13.03 10.94 18.77
N ASN A 315 14.21 10.82 18.15
CA ASN A 315 14.43 11.21 16.75
C ASN A 315 14.64 10.04 15.81
N ILE A 316 14.57 8.80 16.30
CA ILE A 316 14.79 7.59 15.49
C ILE A 316 13.66 6.61 15.74
N MET A 317 12.92 6.29 14.70
CA MET A 317 11.88 5.27 14.74
C MET A 317 12.47 3.89 14.47
N LEU A 318 12.26 2.95 15.38
CA LEU A 318 12.58 1.54 15.14
C LEU A 318 11.45 0.92 14.32
N GLU A 319 11.71 0.64 13.04
CA GLU A 319 10.70 0.12 12.10
C GLU A 319 10.54 -1.40 12.21
N GLY A 320 11.63 -2.13 12.35
CA GLY A 320 11.60 -3.57 12.39
C GLY A 320 12.94 -4.21 12.69
N PHE A 321 12.94 -5.54 12.80
CA PHE A 321 14.15 -6.31 13.07
C PHE A 321 14.08 -7.71 12.45
N THR A 322 15.25 -8.32 12.25
CA THR A 322 15.39 -9.71 11.79
C THR A 322 16.53 -10.38 12.55
N LEU A 323 16.32 -11.65 12.91
CA LEU A 323 17.25 -12.43 13.72
C LEU A 323 18.03 -13.45 12.89
N PHE A 324 19.33 -13.50 13.15
CA PHE A 324 20.26 -14.50 12.60
C PHE A 324 21.03 -15.16 13.77
N THR A 325 21.79 -16.21 13.49
CA THR A 325 22.53 -16.93 14.54
C THR A 325 23.37 -15.99 15.42
N ASP A 326 24.21 -15.16 14.81
CA ASP A 326 25.11 -14.28 15.54
C ASP A 326 24.75 -12.80 15.42
N TRP A 327 23.79 -12.45 14.58
CA TRP A 327 23.45 -11.08 14.26
C TRP A 327 21.97 -10.76 14.45
N LEU A 328 21.73 -9.56 14.89
CA LEU A 328 20.41 -8.90 14.88
C LEU A 328 20.50 -7.72 13.93
N VAL A 329 19.61 -7.66 12.96
CA VAL A 329 19.55 -6.54 12.00
C VAL A 329 18.32 -5.72 12.31
N VAL A 330 18.47 -4.41 12.40
CA VAL A 330 17.39 -3.46 12.65
C VAL A 330 17.23 -2.50 11.49
N GLU A 331 15.98 -2.21 11.18
CA GLU A 331 15.58 -1.19 10.22
C GLU A 331 15.05 0.01 11.00
N GLU A 332 15.60 1.18 10.72
CA GLU A 332 15.32 2.40 11.46
C GLU A 332 15.03 3.55 10.50
N ARG A 333 14.38 4.59 11.02
CA ARG A 333 14.08 5.79 10.26
C ARG A 333 14.47 7.03 11.04
N GLN A 334 15.20 7.92 10.39
CA GLN A 334 15.64 9.19 10.95
C GLN A 334 15.64 10.27 9.87
N ARG A 335 15.12 11.45 10.17
CA ARG A 335 15.07 12.60 9.26
C ARG A 335 14.44 12.28 7.89
N GLY A 336 13.45 11.41 7.88
CA GLY A 336 12.73 11.02 6.68
C GLY A 336 13.39 9.92 5.84
N LEU A 337 14.53 9.40 6.24
CA LEU A 337 15.25 8.35 5.52
C LEU A 337 15.37 7.08 6.36
N THR A 338 15.34 5.94 5.70
CA THR A 338 15.55 4.64 6.34
C THR A 338 17.04 4.30 6.43
N SER A 339 17.39 3.49 7.41
CA SER A 339 18.75 2.99 7.60
C SER A 339 18.74 1.58 8.20
N LEU A 340 19.83 0.85 8.02
CA LEU A 340 20.01 -0.49 8.55
C LEU A 340 21.26 -0.54 9.44
N ARG A 341 21.15 -1.30 10.54
CA ARG A 341 22.29 -1.61 11.41
C ARG A 341 22.34 -3.11 11.68
N GLN A 342 23.52 -3.69 11.66
CA GLN A 342 23.77 -5.03 12.17
C GLN A 342 24.36 -4.95 13.58
N ILE A 343 23.85 -5.75 14.49
CA ILE A 343 24.26 -5.80 15.89
C ILE A 343 24.67 -7.23 16.21
N ASN A 344 25.91 -7.40 16.67
CA ASN A 344 26.37 -8.70 17.11
C ASN A 344 25.63 -9.10 18.40
N ARG A 345 24.99 -10.27 18.40
CA ARG A 345 24.13 -10.69 19.51
C ARG A 345 24.92 -11.05 20.78
N LYS A 346 26.21 -11.34 20.65
CA LYS A 346 27.09 -11.68 21.78
C LYS A 346 27.87 -10.47 22.26
N THR A 347 28.60 -9.80 21.35
CA THR A 347 29.50 -8.70 21.71
C THR A 347 28.82 -7.36 21.81
N ARG A 348 27.62 -7.21 21.24
CA ARG A 348 26.88 -5.94 21.12
C ARG A 348 27.53 -4.92 20.19
N GLU A 349 28.54 -5.31 19.44
CA GLU A 349 29.13 -4.46 18.42
C GLU A 349 28.08 -4.07 17.38
N VAL A 350 28.04 -2.79 17.02
CA VAL A 350 27.07 -2.22 16.08
C VAL A 350 27.79 -1.73 14.83
N ILE A 351 27.34 -2.18 13.65
CA ILE A 351 27.87 -1.75 12.35
C ILE A 351 26.71 -1.21 11.52
N GLY A 352 26.80 0.07 11.12
CA GLY A 352 25.83 0.69 10.22
C GLY A 352 26.12 0.35 8.77
N ILE A 353 25.06 0.28 7.95
CA ILE A 353 25.16 0.14 6.51
C ILE A 353 24.98 1.53 5.89
N ALA A 354 25.98 2.02 5.19
CA ALA A 354 26.02 3.39 4.67
C ALA A 354 25.44 3.49 3.25
N PHE A 355 24.83 4.65 2.96
CA PHE A 355 24.25 5.02 1.67
C PHE A 355 24.58 6.48 1.37
N ASP A 356 24.80 6.81 0.08
CA ASP A 356 25.31 8.10 -0.36
C ASP A 356 24.28 9.02 -1.03
N ASP A 357 23.13 8.52 -1.47
CA ASP A 357 22.10 9.33 -2.14
C ASP A 357 21.43 10.31 -1.16
N PRO A 358 21.04 11.51 -1.61
CA PRO A 358 20.38 12.48 -0.75
C PRO A 358 18.97 12.07 -0.32
N ALA A 359 18.27 11.31 -1.17
CA ALA A 359 16.95 10.75 -0.90
C ALA A 359 16.92 9.32 -1.40
N TYR A 360 16.61 8.39 -0.51
CA TYR A 360 16.59 6.95 -0.83
C TYR A 360 15.70 6.21 0.17
N VAL A 361 15.46 4.94 -0.11
CA VAL A 361 14.85 3.99 0.81
C VAL A 361 15.65 2.69 0.83
N THR A 362 15.83 2.12 2.02
CA THR A 362 16.43 0.80 2.21
C THR A 362 15.56 -0.01 3.17
N TRP A 363 15.56 -1.32 3.02
CA TRP A 363 14.74 -2.23 3.81
C TRP A 363 15.42 -3.58 3.95
N ILE A 364 15.07 -4.28 5.04
CA ILE A 364 15.43 -5.69 5.19
C ILE A 364 14.59 -6.47 4.17
N ALA A 365 15.23 -7.20 3.27
CA ALA A 365 14.56 -8.00 2.27
C ALA A 365 14.12 -9.35 2.85
N TYR A 366 13.65 -10.26 1.99
CA TYR A 366 13.23 -11.59 2.42
C TYR A 366 14.44 -12.45 2.81
N ASN A 367 14.51 -12.84 4.09
CA ASN A 367 15.57 -13.63 4.68
C ASN A 367 14.95 -14.87 5.35
N PRO A 368 14.59 -15.92 4.59
CA PRO A 368 13.87 -17.08 5.14
C PRO A 368 14.72 -17.99 6.03
N GLU A 369 16.05 -17.96 5.88
CA GLU A 369 16.98 -18.74 6.66
C GLU A 369 17.68 -17.88 7.70
N SER A 370 17.66 -18.30 8.96
CA SER A 370 18.29 -17.58 10.08
C SER A 370 19.71 -18.07 10.40
N GLU A 371 20.02 -19.32 10.08
CA GLU A 371 21.32 -19.93 10.37
C GLU A 371 22.37 -19.56 9.31
N THR A 372 22.61 -18.25 9.20
CA THR A 372 23.55 -17.70 8.23
C THR A 372 24.05 -16.33 8.72
N ALA A 373 25.18 -15.89 8.20
CA ALA A 373 25.68 -14.52 8.34
C ALA A 373 25.36 -13.64 7.14
N ARG A 374 24.61 -14.15 6.16
CA ARG A 374 24.30 -13.43 4.91
C ARG A 374 22.95 -12.73 5.03
N LEU A 375 22.97 -11.41 4.97
CA LEU A 375 21.81 -10.55 4.98
C LEU A 375 21.44 -10.11 3.58
N ARG A 376 20.18 -10.32 3.20
CA ARG A 376 19.60 -9.68 2.02
C ARG A 376 18.90 -8.41 2.41
N TYR A 377 19.21 -7.31 1.74
CA TYR A 377 18.54 -6.04 1.93
C TYR A 377 18.34 -5.33 0.60
N GLY A 378 17.30 -4.50 0.56
CA GLY A 378 16.94 -3.74 -0.62
C GLY A 378 17.39 -2.29 -0.53
N TYR A 379 17.53 -1.68 -1.69
CA TYR A 379 17.83 -0.27 -1.84
C TYR A 379 17.13 0.27 -3.08
N SER A 380 16.60 1.48 -2.97
CA SER A 380 16.03 2.22 -4.11
C SER A 380 16.21 3.71 -3.89
N SER A 381 16.29 4.46 -4.96
CA SER A 381 16.20 5.92 -4.92
C SER A 381 15.43 6.41 -6.16
N MET A 382 15.12 7.68 -6.23
CA MET A 382 14.43 8.25 -7.40
C MET A 382 15.27 8.16 -8.68
N THR A 383 16.58 7.91 -8.54
CA THR A 383 17.55 7.77 -9.65
C THR A 383 18.23 6.42 -9.69
N THR A 384 17.88 5.50 -8.80
CA THR A 384 18.48 4.16 -8.74
C THR A 384 17.38 3.10 -8.73
N PRO A 385 17.29 2.23 -9.76
CA PRO A 385 16.33 1.12 -9.76
C PRO A 385 16.49 0.22 -8.55
N ASP A 386 15.41 -0.46 -8.17
CA ASP A 386 15.40 -1.39 -7.05
C ASP A 386 16.55 -2.38 -7.16
N THR A 387 17.34 -2.44 -6.10
CA THR A 387 18.55 -3.26 -6.02
C THR A 387 18.47 -4.14 -4.79
N LEU A 388 18.72 -5.44 -5.01
CA LEU A 388 18.85 -6.44 -3.94
C LEU A 388 20.32 -6.73 -3.69
N PHE A 389 20.76 -6.46 -2.47
CA PHE A 389 22.13 -6.74 -2.01
C PHE A 389 22.15 -7.97 -1.10
N GLU A 390 23.31 -8.62 -1.08
CA GLU A 390 23.67 -9.60 -0.06
C GLU A 390 24.93 -9.14 0.64
N LEU A 391 24.85 -9.03 1.98
CA LEU A 391 25.96 -8.63 2.84
C LEU A 391 26.40 -9.83 3.67
N ASP A 392 27.68 -10.19 3.62
CA ASP A 392 28.29 -11.07 4.60
C ASP A 392 28.58 -10.22 5.86
N MET A 393 27.80 -10.44 6.91
CA MET A 393 27.88 -9.64 8.13
C MET A 393 29.15 -9.90 8.94
N ASP A 394 29.79 -11.06 8.76
CA ASP A 394 31.05 -11.38 9.44
C ASP A 394 32.25 -10.68 8.79
N THR A 395 32.27 -10.56 7.47
CA THR A 395 33.40 -9.98 6.71
C THR A 395 33.14 -8.55 6.25
N GLY A 396 31.89 -8.14 6.14
CA GLY A 396 31.50 -6.85 5.56
C GLY A 396 31.50 -6.85 4.03
N GLU A 397 31.75 -7.98 3.40
CA GLU A 397 31.70 -8.09 1.93
C GLU A 397 30.26 -7.99 1.43
N ARG A 398 30.04 -7.14 0.42
CA ARG A 398 28.73 -6.87 -0.15
C ARG A 398 28.74 -7.14 -1.64
N ARG A 399 27.67 -7.77 -2.13
CA ARG A 399 27.48 -7.98 -3.57
C ARG A 399 26.05 -7.65 -3.99
N VAL A 400 25.89 -7.23 -5.24
CA VAL A 400 24.58 -7.05 -5.85
C VAL A 400 24.09 -8.42 -6.31
N LEU A 401 22.93 -8.86 -5.78
CA LEU A 401 22.27 -10.08 -6.28
C LEU A 401 21.47 -9.78 -7.53
N LYS A 402 20.77 -8.66 -7.54
CA LYS A 402 19.99 -8.23 -8.68
C LYS A 402 19.69 -6.73 -8.58
N GLN A 403 19.87 -6.03 -9.69
CA GLN A 403 19.29 -4.71 -9.89
C GLN A 403 18.22 -4.83 -10.97
N THR A 404 17.03 -4.27 -10.72
CA THR A 404 15.95 -4.25 -11.72
C THR A 404 16.46 -3.59 -12.98
N GLU A 405 16.42 -4.32 -14.10
CA GLU A 405 16.83 -3.81 -15.40
C GLU A 405 15.74 -2.86 -15.93
N VAL A 406 16.17 -1.68 -16.38
CA VAL A 406 15.29 -0.67 -16.99
C VAL A 406 15.90 -0.28 -18.33
N PRO A 407 15.52 -0.95 -19.44
CA PRO A 407 16.05 -0.64 -20.75
C PRO A 407 15.95 0.84 -21.10
N GLY A 408 17.05 1.40 -21.61
CA GLY A 408 17.11 2.80 -22.03
C GLY A 408 17.30 3.82 -20.90
N PHE A 409 17.37 3.40 -19.64
CA PHE A 409 17.60 4.28 -18.51
C PHE A 409 19.10 4.57 -18.29
N ASP A 410 19.43 5.84 -18.10
CA ASP A 410 20.76 6.29 -17.68
C ASP A 410 20.60 7.26 -16.50
N ALA A 411 21.05 6.83 -15.31
CA ALA A 411 20.95 7.59 -14.08
C ALA A 411 21.61 8.98 -14.16
N ALA A 412 22.64 9.12 -14.98
CA ALA A 412 23.36 10.39 -15.14
C ALA A 412 22.49 11.51 -15.73
N ASN A 413 21.39 11.17 -16.40
CA ASN A 413 20.45 12.13 -16.96
C ASN A 413 19.53 12.78 -15.92
N TYR A 414 19.46 12.22 -14.71
CA TYR A 414 18.48 12.64 -13.71
C TYR A 414 19.18 13.14 -12.45
N ARG A 415 18.46 14.03 -11.73
CA ARG A 415 18.92 14.54 -10.45
C ARG A 415 17.78 14.45 -9.44
N SER A 416 18.07 13.92 -8.25
CA SER A 416 17.17 13.97 -7.10
C SER A 416 17.68 14.96 -6.07
N GLU A 417 16.75 15.56 -5.34
CA GLU A 417 17.04 16.48 -4.24
C GLU A 417 16.13 16.17 -3.06
N HIS A 418 16.64 16.42 -1.87
CA HIS A 418 15.88 16.33 -0.61
C HIS A 418 15.87 17.69 0.05
N LEU A 419 14.68 18.25 0.24
CA LEU A 419 14.49 19.61 0.74
C LEU A 419 13.72 19.60 2.05
N TRP A 420 13.90 20.69 2.81
CA TRP A 420 13.11 20.98 4.01
C TRP A 420 12.37 22.29 3.78
N ILE A 421 11.04 22.23 3.89
CA ILE A 421 10.16 23.38 3.68
C ILE A 421 9.51 23.76 5.00
N VAL A 422 9.47 25.04 5.30
CA VAL A 422 8.83 25.52 6.52
C VAL A 422 7.33 25.72 6.28
N ALA A 423 6.51 25.01 7.04
CA ALA A 423 5.07 25.15 7.04
C ALA A 423 4.63 26.45 7.72
N ARG A 424 3.35 26.80 7.55
CA ARG A 424 2.75 28.01 8.16
C ARG A 424 2.86 28.09 9.68
N ASP A 425 2.94 26.93 10.34
CA ASP A 425 3.11 26.81 11.80
C ASP A 425 4.56 26.67 12.24
N GLY A 426 5.51 26.82 11.32
CA GLY A 426 6.94 26.76 11.59
C GLY A 426 7.55 25.36 11.58
N VAL A 427 6.76 24.32 11.34
CA VAL A 427 7.24 22.94 11.26
C VAL A 427 7.97 22.72 9.93
N GLU A 428 9.11 22.04 9.98
CA GLU A 428 9.89 21.70 8.78
C GLU A 428 9.38 20.38 8.16
N ILE A 429 9.03 20.44 6.87
CA ILE A 429 8.46 19.33 6.11
C ILE A 429 9.46 18.84 5.08
N PRO A 430 9.83 17.54 5.09
CA PRO A 430 10.72 17.00 4.06
C PRO A 430 10.00 16.85 2.73
N VAL A 431 10.71 17.13 1.66
CA VAL A 431 10.26 16.94 0.27
C VAL A 431 11.36 16.25 -0.51
N SER A 432 11.00 15.19 -1.22
CA SER A 432 11.89 14.50 -2.14
C SER A 432 11.45 14.80 -3.57
N LEU A 433 12.38 15.19 -4.44
CA LEU A 433 12.04 15.50 -5.83
C LEU A 433 13.07 14.99 -6.82
N VAL A 434 12.66 14.84 -8.07
CA VAL A 434 13.50 14.37 -9.16
C VAL A 434 13.11 15.04 -10.48
N TYR A 435 14.09 15.27 -11.32
CA TYR A 435 13.90 15.83 -12.67
C TYR A 435 15.01 15.38 -13.61
N HIS A 436 14.75 15.54 -14.93
CA HIS A 436 15.76 15.32 -15.96
C HIS A 436 16.65 16.55 -16.06
N ARG A 437 17.96 16.40 -15.90
CA ARG A 437 18.92 17.51 -15.84
C ARG A 437 18.85 18.46 -17.05
N LYS A 438 18.70 17.91 -18.25
CA LYS A 438 18.67 18.68 -19.48
C LYS A 438 17.37 19.44 -19.72
N HIS A 439 16.30 19.03 -19.06
CA HIS A 439 14.97 19.63 -19.24
C HIS A 439 14.60 20.60 -18.12
N PHE A 440 15.38 20.64 -17.06
CA PHE A 440 15.10 21.55 -15.95
C PHE A 440 15.39 22.99 -16.33
N ARG A 441 14.36 23.85 -16.20
CA ARG A 441 14.45 25.30 -16.40
C ARG A 441 13.72 25.99 -15.26
N LYS A 442 14.47 26.59 -14.36
CA LYS A 442 13.95 27.20 -13.15
C LYS A 442 12.73 28.07 -13.41
N GLY A 443 11.60 27.75 -12.76
CA GLY A 443 10.34 28.48 -12.85
C GLY A 443 9.49 28.19 -14.08
N HIS A 444 9.88 27.27 -14.96
CA HIS A 444 9.20 27.01 -16.23
C HIS A 444 8.72 25.56 -16.43
N ASN A 445 9.08 24.64 -15.56
CA ASN A 445 8.71 23.23 -15.71
C ASN A 445 7.28 22.95 -15.23
N PRO A 446 6.57 22.01 -15.84
CA PRO A 446 5.42 21.42 -15.17
C PRO A 446 5.89 20.69 -13.91
N LEU A 447 5.16 20.86 -12.83
CA LEU A 447 5.46 20.26 -11.52
C LEU A 447 4.31 19.35 -11.12
N LEU A 448 4.59 18.09 -10.85
CA LEU A 448 3.64 17.14 -10.27
C LEU A 448 4.01 16.87 -8.83
N VAL A 449 3.09 17.16 -7.90
CA VAL A 449 3.28 16.99 -6.46
C VAL A 449 2.40 15.85 -5.96
N TYR A 450 3.02 14.81 -5.42
CA TYR A 450 2.35 13.67 -4.83
C TYR A 450 2.24 13.83 -3.31
N GLY A 451 1.10 13.46 -2.72
CA GLY A 451 0.89 13.45 -1.29
C GLY A 451 -0.04 12.32 -0.84
N TYR A 452 0.15 11.85 0.39
CA TYR A 452 -0.68 10.84 1.03
C TYR A 452 -1.09 11.27 2.44
N GLY A 453 -0.26 11.03 3.46
CA GLY A 453 -0.40 11.65 4.77
C GLY A 453 -1.37 10.99 5.74
N SER A 454 -1.51 9.68 5.71
CA SER A 454 -2.42 8.95 6.60
C SER A 454 -1.83 7.63 7.07
N TYR A 455 -2.40 7.09 8.16
CA TYR A 455 -2.07 5.78 8.73
C TYR A 455 -0.64 5.63 9.24
N GLY A 456 0.10 6.72 9.38
CA GLY A 456 1.53 6.64 9.66
C GLY A 456 2.34 6.01 8.52
N ALA A 457 1.76 5.94 7.34
CA ALA A 457 2.41 5.37 6.15
C ALA A 457 3.45 6.34 5.59
N SER A 458 4.68 5.86 5.45
CA SER A 458 5.75 6.63 4.83
C SER A 458 5.71 6.43 3.32
N ILE A 459 5.77 7.55 2.58
CA ILE A 459 5.90 7.54 1.12
C ILE A 459 7.37 7.81 0.80
N ASP A 460 8.09 6.73 0.52
CA ASP A 460 9.53 6.81 0.36
C ASP A 460 9.96 7.24 -1.05
N ALA A 461 11.17 7.79 -1.13
CA ALA A 461 11.76 8.25 -2.39
C ALA A 461 12.34 7.06 -3.18
N ASP A 462 11.45 6.28 -3.78
CA ASP A 462 11.77 5.09 -4.55
C ASP A 462 11.87 5.36 -6.06
N PHE A 463 12.37 4.38 -6.79
CA PHE A 463 12.45 4.41 -8.24
C PHE A 463 11.11 4.03 -8.89
N SER A 464 10.76 4.73 -9.95
CA SER A 464 9.62 4.39 -10.81
C SER A 464 10.01 4.55 -12.27
N PHE A 465 10.06 3.46 -13.02
CA PHE A 465 10.39 3.51 -14.46
C PHE A 465 9.27 4.17 -15.27
N SER A 466 8.01 4.08 -14.85
CA SER A 466 6.89 4.76 -15.52
C SER A 466 7.00 6.29 -15.43
N ARG A 467 7.46 6.79 -14.30
CA ARG A 467 7.68 8.23 -14.05
C ARG A 467 8.64 8.86 -15.06
N LEU A 468 9.58 8.09 -15.60
CA LEU A 468 10.53 8.58 -16.59
C LEU A 468 9.85 9.22 -17.81
N SER A 469 8.66 8.75 -18.18
CA SER A 469 7.89 9.34 -19.28
C SER A 469 7.46 10.78 -19.00
N LEU A 470 7.23 11.14 -17.75
CA LEU A 470 6.98 12.52 -17.33
C LEU A 470 8.29 13.32 -17.27
N LEU A 471 9.33 12.76 -16.64
CA LEU A 471 10.62 13.43 -16.46
C LEU A 471 11.27 13.78 -17.82
N ASP A 472 11.19 12.85 -18.78
CA ASP A 472 11.72 13.04 -20.13
C ASP A 472 10.94 14.10 -20.92
N ARG A 473 9.76 14.48 -20.45
CA ARG A 473 8.95 15.58 -21.01
C ARG A 473 9.05 16.88 -20.21
N GLY A 474 10.01 16.95 -19.28
CA GLY A 474 10.31 18.17 -18.54
C GLY A 474 9.54 18.34 -17.24
N PHE A 475 8.75 17.36 -16.80
CA PHE A 475 8.11 17.40 -15.46
C PHE A 475 9.16 17.29 -14.36
N VAL A 476 8.95 18.09 -13.31
CA VAL A 476 9.56 17.85 -12.00
C VAL A 476 8.54 17.06 -11.19
N TYR A 477 8.97 15.97 -10.57
CA TYR A 477 8.14 15.16 -9.70
C TYR A 477 8.58 15.31 -8.25
N ALA A 478 7.65 15.64 -7.36
CA ALA A 478 7.93 15.85 -5.95
C ALA A 478 7.00 14.99 -5.07
N ILE A 479 7.55 14.44 -4.01
CA ILE A 479 6.79 13.80 -2.92
C ILE A 479 6.89 14.71 -1.71
N VAL A 480 5.76 15.16 -1.20
CA VAL A 480 5.69 15.92 0.06
C VAL A 480 5.41 14.95 1.20
N HIS A 481 6.33 14.85 2.13
CA HIS A 481 6.24 13.95 3.29
C HIS A 481 5.47 14.63 4.42
N VAL A 482 4.16 14.77 4.24
CA VAL A 482 3.28 15.53 5.13
C VAL A 482 3.04 14.83 6.46
N ARG A 483 2.69 15.60 7.50
CA ARG A 483 2.22 15.04 8.76
C ARG A 483 0.99 14.15 8.55
N GLY A 484 0.90 13.10 9.35
CA GLY A 484 -0.06 12.00 9.15
C GLY A 484 0.60 10.77 8.52
N GLY A 485 1.73 10.93 7.83
CA GLY A 485 2.67 9.87 7.50
C GLY A 485 3.60 9.53 8.66
N GLY A 486 4.53 8.61 8.42
CA GLY A 486 5.48 8.13 9.44
C GLY A 486 6.93 8.55 9.20
N GLU A 487 7.20 9.40 8.22
CA GLU A 487 8.56 9.69 7.76
C GLU A 487 9.46 10.26 8.85
N LEU A 488 8.91 11.02 9.79
CA LEU A 488 9.65 11.56 10.94
C LEU A 488 9.25 10.87 12.27
N GLY A 489 8.73 9.66 12.22
CA GLY A 489 8.38 8.87 13.39
C GLY A 489 6.94 9.02 13.86
N GLN A 490 6.65 8.51 15.06
CA GLN A 490 5.29 8.43 15.60
C GLN A 490 4.65 9.79 15.84
N GLN A 491 5.43 10.79 16.31
CA GLN A 491 4.90 12.13 16.53
C GLN A 491 4.43 12.79 15.23
N TRP A 492 5.12 12.50 14.12
CA TRP A 492 4.73 12.98 12.79
C TRP A 492 3.36 12.44 12.37
N TYR A 493 3.11 11.18 12.67
CA TYR A 493 1.80 10.56 12.48
C TYR A 493 0.74 11.20 13.38
N GLU A 494 0.99 11.27 14.69
CA GLU A 494 0.04 11.83 15.66
C GLU A 494 -0.33 13.28 15.37
N ASP A 495 0.59 14.07 14.85
CA ASP A 495 0.36 15.47 14.51
C ASP A 495 -0.42 15.66 13.18
N GLY A 496 -0.78 14.59 12.51
CA GLY A 496 -1.58 14.58 11.28
C GLY A 496 -2.80 13.66 11.35
N LYS A 497 -3.29 13.31 12.54
CA LYS A 497 -4.48 12.47 12.71
C LYS A 497 -5.47 13.07 13.70
N PHE A 498 -6.68 12.51 13.78
CA PHE A 498 -7.75 12.97 14.65
C PHE A 498 -8.01 14.47 14.46
N LEU A 499 -8.06 15.23 15.54
CA LEU A 499 -8.30 16.67 15.53
C LEU A 499 -7.14 17.51 15.00
N LYS A 500 -6.05 16.86 14.59
CA LYS A 500 -4.90 17.49 13.94
C LYS A 500 -4.79 17.16 12.44
N LYS A 501 -5.80 16.50 11.88
CA LYS A 501 -5.78 16.07 10.48
C LYS A 501 -5.53 17.21 9.50
N LYS A 502 -6.02 18.41 9.77
CA LYS A 502 -5.83 19.58 8.91
C LYS A 502 -4.36 19.98 8.72
N ASN A 503 -3.47 19.55 9.62
CA ASN A 503 -2.03 19.75 9.42
C ASN A 503 -1.52 19.03 8.15
N THR A 504 -2.06 17.84 7.85
CA THR A 504 -1.74 17.13 6.60
C THR A 504 -2.02 18.00 5.37
N PHE A 505 -3.18 18.61 5.32
CA PHE A 505 -3.64 19.40 4.19
C PHE A 505 -2.85 20.70 4.07
N ASN A 506 -2.63 21.36 5.19
CA ASN A 506 -1.87 22.60 5.24
C ASN A 506 -0.41 22.39 4.83
N ASP A 507 0.22 21.31 5.30
CA ASP A 507 1.58 20.94 4.93
C ASP A 507 1.72 20.76 3.43
N TYR A 508 0.76 20.06 2.81
CA TYR A 508 0.78 19.83 1.37
C TYR A 508 0.66 21.14 0.58
N LEU A 509 -0.29 21.99 0.94
CA LEU A 509 -0.50 23.28 0.27
C LEU A 509 0.70 24.21 0.45
N ASP A 510 1.25 24.28 1.65
CA ASP A 510 2.42 25.13 1.94
C ASP A 510 3.65 24.64 1.18
N ALA A 511 3.82 23.32 1.03
CA ALA A 511 4.91 22.75 0.24
C ALA A 511 4.75 23.06 -1.26
N CYS A 512 3.53 22.97 -1.79
CA CYS A 512 3.27 23.36 -3.19
C CYS A 512 3.65 24.81 -3.44
N ASP A 513 3.20 25.73 -2.59
CA ASP A 513 3.57 27.16 -2.69
C ASP A 513 5.09 27.36 -2.64
N ALA A 514 5.76 26.68 -1.70
CA ALA A 514 7.21 26.82 -1.54
C ALA A 514 7.99 26.27 -2.73
N LEU A 515 7.58 25.13 -3.28
CA LEU A 515 8.22 24.54 -4.46
C LEU A 515 8.11 25.47 -5.69
N LEU A 516 6.97 26.12 -5.88
CA LEU A 516 6.78 27.09 -6.94
C LEU A 516 7.66 28.34 -6.72
N LYS A 517 7.74 28.85 -5.50
CA LYS A 517 8.61 30.00 -5.15
C LYS A 517 10.09 29.68 -5.33
N LEU A 518 10.49 28.46 -5.08
CA LEU A 518 11.87 28.00 -5.29
C LEU A 518 12.21 27.75 -6.75
N GLY A 519 11.22 27.80 -7.64
CA GLY A 519 11.42 27.66 -9.08
C GLY A 519 11.41 26.21 -9.57
N TYR A 520 10.94 25.26 -8.79
CA TYR A 520 10.81 23.86 -9.23
C TYR A 520 9.64 23.63 -10.18
N GLY A 521 8.75 24.59 -10.32
CA GLY A 521 7.65 24.53 -11.26
C GLY A 521 7.16 25.89 -11.71
N SER A 522 6.45 25.90 -12.84
CA SER A 522 5.71 27.07 -13.31
C SER A 522 4.41 27.21 -12.52
N PRO A 523 4.07 28.40 -11.99
CA PRO A 523 2.81 28.61 -11.29
C PRO A 523 1.55 28.24 -12.09
N SER A 524 1.61 28.33 -13.42
CA SER A 524 0.50 27.95 -14.30
C SER A 524 0.47 26.46 -14.67
N LEU A 525 1.47 25.69 -14.28
CA LEU A 525 1.64 24.26 -14.63
C LEU A 525 1.91 23.42 -13.38
N CYS A 526 1.20 23.70 -12.29
CA CYS A 526 1.27 22.92 -11.07
C CYS A 526 0.17 21.85 -11.07
N TYR A 527 0.56 20.61 -10.86
CA TYR A 527 -0.31 19.44 -10.86
C TYR A 527 -0.21 18.69 -9.53
N ALA A 528 -1.30 18.08 -9.12
CA ALA A 528 -1.38 17.33 -7.89
C ALA A 528 -1.87 15.91 -8.15
N MET A 529 -1.39 14.95 -7.35
CA MET A 529 -1.81 13.54 -7.40
C MET A 529 -1.85 12.94 -6.02
N GLY A 530 -2.87 12.12 -5.77
CA GLY A 530 -2.97 11.33 -4.55
C GLY A 530 -4.02 10.24 -4.69
N GLY A 531 -3.82 9.13 -4.00
CA GLY A 531 -4.71 7.98 -4.06
C GLY A 531 -5.26 7.59 -2.67
N SER A 532 -6.47 7.01 -2.64
CA SER A 532 -7.11 6.53 -1.42
C SER A 532 -7.26 7.65 -0.38
N ALA A 533 -6.63 7.56 0.78
CA ALA A 533 -6.56 8.67 1.74
C ALA A 533 -5.83 9.91 1.16
N GLY A 534 -4.87 9.69 0.25
CA GLY A 534 -4.27 10.78 -0.53
C GLY A 534 -5.25 11.41 -1.52
N GLY A 535 -6.28 10.69 -1.94
CA GLY A 535 -7.40 11.22 -2.71
C GLY A 535 -8.27 12.17 -1.88
N MET A 536 -8.44 11.90 -0.60
CA MET A 536 -9.05 12.84 0.36
C MET A 536 -8.24 14.14 0.42
N LEU A 537 -6.91 14.02 0.51
CA LEU A 537 -6.02 15.18 0.46
C LEU A 537 -6.24 15.99 -0.81
N MET A 538 -6.37 15.34 -1.98
CA MET A 538 -6.67 16.02 -3.23
C MET A 538 -8.01 16.76 -3.18
N GLY A 539 -9.04 16.14 -2.66
CA GLY A 539 -10.36 16.75 -2.51
C GLY A 539 -10.35 17.97 -1.60
N VAL A 540 -9.64 17.92 -0.49
CA VAL A 540 -9.46 19.07 0.42
C VAL A 540 -8.67 20.18 -0.26
N ALA A 541 -7.60 19.83 -0.97
CA ALA A 541 -6.73 20.79 -1.66
C ALA A 541 -7.50 21.60 -2.71
N ILE A 542 -8.33 20.94 -3.53
CA ILE A 542 -9.10 21.65 -4.57
C ILE A 542 -10.26 22.46 -4.00
N ASN A 543 -10.81 22.07 -2.85
CA ASN A 543 -11.81 22.90 -2.16
C ASN A 543 -11.19 24.16 -1.55
N ALA A 544 -9.99 24.05 -0.99
CA ALA A 544 -9.31 25.15 -0.27
C ALA A 544 -8.56 26.10 -1.21
N ARG A 545 -7.85 25.56 -2.21
CA ARG A 545 -6.95 26.31 -3.08
C ARG A 545 -7.09 25.83 -4.54
N PRO A 546 -8.30 25.93 -5.13
CA PRO A 546 -8.52 25.47 -6.51
C PRO A 546 -7.63 26.19 -7.55
N GLU A 547 -7.29 27.44 -7.29
CA GLU A 547 -6.45 28.26 -8.18
C GLU A 547 -4.98 27.84 -8.21
N LEU A 548 -4.53 27.08 -7.22
CA LEU A 548 -3.13 26.66 -7.12
C LEU A 548 -2.78 25.60 -8.17
N PHE A 549 -3.75 24.81 -8.60
CA PHE A 549 -3.52 23.66 -9.48
C PHE A 549 -4.15 23.86 -10.86
N HIS A 550 -3.40 23.54 -11.91
CA HIS A 550 -3.91 23.46 -13.27
C HIS A 550 -4.67 22.16 -13.50
N GLY A 551 -4.18 21.05 -12.95
CA GLY A 551 -4.83 19.75 -13.03
C GLY A 551 -4.54 18.89 -11.81
N VAL A 552 -5.47 17.97 -11.51
CA VAL A 552 -5.40 17.08 -10.35
C VAL A 552 -5.83 15.68 -10.77
N ILE A 553 -5.11 14.68 -10.27
CA ILE A 553 -5.48 13.27 -10.38
C ILE A 553 -5.80 12.75 -9.00
N ALA A 554 -7.02 12.28 -8.80
CA ALA A 554 -7.48 11.64 -7.57
C ALA A 554 -7.80 10.16 -7.87
N GLN A 555 -7.01 9.25 -7.32
CA GLN A 555 -7.13 7.82 -7.56
C GLN A 555 -7.87 7.18 -6.39
N VAL A 556 -8.92 6.41 -6.68
CA VAL A 556 -9.72 5.69 -5.68
C VAL A 556 -9.95 6.53 -4.41
N PRO A 557 -10.43 7.77 -4.54
CA PRO A 557 -10.35 8.76 -3.46
C PRO A 557 -11.36 8.53 -2.35
N PHE A 558 -10.90 8.62 -1.11
CA PHE A 558 -11.72 8.61 0.10
C PHE A 558 -12.26 10.03 0.35
N VAL A 559 -13.48 10.31 -0.10
CA VAL A 559 -14.01 11.67 -0.16
C VAL A 559 -15.33 11.91 0.58
N ASP A 560 -16.06 10.86 0.94
CA ASP A 560 -17.30 10.97 1.71
C ASP A 560 -17.07 10.47 3.14
N VAL A 561 -16.25 11.21 3.87
CA VAL A 561 -15.67 10.79 5.15
C VAL A 561 -16.75 10.57 6.21
N VAL A 562 -17.67 11.53 6.37
CA VAL A 562 -18.67 11.48 7.45
C VAL A 562 -19.69 10.36 7.22
N THR A 563 -20.24 10.25 6.01
CA THR A 563 -21.23 9.22 5.69
C THR A 563 -20.65 7.82 5.82
N THR A 564 -19.45 7.60 5.30
CA THR A 564 -18.76 6.31 5.40
C THR A 564 -18.46 5.95 6.86
N MET A 565 -17.94 6.90 7.64
CA MET A 565 -17.57 6.64 9.03
C MET A 565 -18.78 6.53 9.97
N LEU A 566 -19.97 6.87 9.53
CA LEU A 566 -21.22 6.65 10.26
C LEU A 566 -21.86 5.29 9.98
N ASP A 567 -21.38 4.55 8.99
CA ASP A 567 -21.96 3.27 8.59
C ASP A 567 -21.00 2.12 8.86
N GLU A 568 -21.20 1.43 9.97
CA GLU A 568 -20.36 0.30 10.41
C GLU A 568 -20.47 -0.94 9.51
N SER A 569 -21.46 -0.99 8.61
CA SER A 569 -21.57 -2.07 7.62
C SER A 569 -20.60 -1.93 6.45
N ILE A 570 -20.07 -0.74 6.24
CA ILE A 570 -19.08 -0.49 5.18
C ILE A 570 -17.72 -1.06 5.61
N PRO A 571 -17.04 -1.82 4.74
CA PRO A 571 -15.69 -2.33 5.04
C PRO A 571 -14.73 -1.24 5.52
N LEU A 572 -13.87 -1.58 6.47
CA LEU A 572 -12.84 -0.76 7.13
C LEU A 572 -13.36 0.28 8.12
N THR A 573 -14.64 0.66 8.11
CA THR A 573 -15.17 1.76 8.94
C THR A 573 -14.79 1.61 10.40
N THR A 574 -15.09 0.48 11.02
CA THR A 574 -14.84 0.28 12.47
C THR A 574 -13.35 0.31 12.81
N GLY A 575 -12.51 -0.26 11.95
CA GLY A 575 -11.05 -0.26 12.12
C GLY A 575 -10.41 1.12 11.93
N GLU A 576 -11.14 2.09 11.38
CA GLU A 576 -10.62 3.42 11.09
C GLU A 576 -11.09 4.50 12.08
N PHE A 577 -11.87 4.13 13.09
CA PHE A 577 -12.24 5.09 14.15
C PHE A 577 -11.02 5.66 14.88
N GLU A 578 -9.97 4.88 15.01
CA GLU A 578 -8.73 5.32 15.65
C GLU A 578 -7.79 6.10 14.69
N GLU A 579 -8.17 6.25 13.44
CA GLU A 579 -7.48 7.10 12.46
C GLU A 579 -8.15 8.47 12.29
N TRP A 580 -9.46 8.47 12.00
CA TRP A 580 -10.22 9.68 11.71
C TRP A 580 -10.96 10.23 12.91
N GLY A 581 -11.27 9.38 13.87
CA GLY A 581 -12.25 9.63 14.93
C GLY A 581 -13.60 8.99 14.61
N ASN A 582 -14.44 8.85 15.62
CA ASN A 582 -15.79 8.33 15.46
C ASN A 582 -16.78 9.49 15.41
N PRO A 583 -17.48 9.72 14.27
CA PRO A 583 -18.43 10.82 14.13
C PRO A 583 -19.70 10.67 14.96
N GLN A 584 -19.92 9.56 15.68
CA GLN A 584 -20.92 9.47 16.74
C GLN A 584 -20.59 10.43 17.88
N ASP A 585 -19.34 10.80 18.08
CA ASP A 585 -18.93 11.89 18.96
C ASP A 585 -19.15 13.23 18.23
N PRO A 586 -19.93 14.16 18.79
CA PRO A 586 -20.20 15.46 18.15
C PRO A 586 -18.96 16.26 17.77
N GLN A 587 -17.91 16.21 18.58
CA GLN A 587 -16.66 16.92 18.30
C GLN A 587 -15.98 16.39 17.04
N TYR A 588 -15.90 15.07 16.89
CA TYR A 588 -15.32 14.44 15.70
C TYR A 588 -16.22 14.62 14.47
N TYR A 589 -17.53 14.52 14.64
CA TYR A 589 -18.49 14.80 13.57
C TYR A 589 -18.27 16.18 12.96
N GLU A 590 -18.23 17.20 13.80
CA GLU A 590 -18.02 18.59 13.37
C GLU A 590 -16.68 18.78 12.68
N TYR A 591 -15.61 18.23 13.27
CA TYR A 591 -14.28 18.35 12.70
C TYR A 591 -14.15 17.62 11.35
N MET A 592 -14.60 16.39 11.27
CA MET A 592 -14.58 15.60 10.03
C MET A 592 -15.42 16.22 8.93
N LYS A 593 -16.61 16.73 9.26
CA LYS A 593 -17.48 17.44 8.33
C LYS A 593 -16.80 18.70 7.80
N SER A 594 -16.00 19.38 8.60
CA SER A 594 -15.33 20.62 8.21
C SER A 594 -14.31 20.45 7.11
N TYR A 595 -13.78 19.23 6.87
CA TYR A 595 -12.82 18.97 5.80
C TYR A 595 -13.28 17.91 4.79
N SER A 596 -14.27 17.09 5.10
CA SER A 596 -14.73 16.03 4.18
C SER A 596 -14.97 16.59 2.79
N PRO A 597 -14.25 16.11 1.76
CA PRO A 597 -14.32 16.70 0.42
C PRO A 597 -15.73 16.78 -0.13
N TYR A 598 -16.51 15.72 0.00
CA TYR A 598 -17.87 15.66 -0.51
C TYR A 598 -18.79 16.70 0.14
N ASP A 599 -18.67 16.85 1.46
CA ASP A 599 -19.50 17.79 2.25
C ASP A 599 -19.12 19.25 2.02
N ASN A 600 -17.93 19.53 1.46
CA ASN A 600 -17.41 20.88 1.27
C ASN A 600 -17.30 21.31 -0.20
N VAL A 601 -17.91 20.59 -1.11
CA VAL A 601 -18.05 21.05 -2.50
C VAL A 601 -18.94 22.28 -2.52
N THR A 602 -18.47 23.35 -3.14
CA THR A 602 -19.19 24.62 -3.24
C THR A 602 -19.25 25.11 -4.70
N ALA A 603 -20.10 26.10 -4.96
CA ALA A 603 -20.18 26.77 -6.26
C ALA A 603 -18.94 27.66 -6.45
N GLN A 604 -17.88 27.09 -7.00
CA GLN A 604 -16.63 27.79 -7.32
C GLN A 604 -15.97 27.18 -8.55
N ALA A 605 -14.92 27.84 -9.06
CA ALA A 605 -14.09 27.28 -10.12
C ALA A 605 -13.12 26.24 -9.55
N TYR A 606 -13.07 25.06 -10.19
CA TYR A 606 -12.15 23.97 -9.84
C TYR A 606 -11.12 23.75 -10.93
N PRO A 607 -9.97 23.14 -10.63
CA PRO A 607 -8.98 22.76 -11.66
C PRO A 607 -9.52 21.65 -12.55
N HIS A 608 -8.79 21.36 -13.64
CA HIS A 608 -9.01 20.13 -14.38
C HIS A 608 -8.82 18.94 -13.45
N LEU A 609 -9.74 17.96 -13.46
CA LEU A 609 -9.75 16.86 -12.53
C LEU A 609 -10.02 15.54 -13.23
N LEU A 610 -9.13 14.56 -13.03
CA LEU A 610 -9.31 13.18 -13.41
C LEU A 610 -9.46 12.33 -12.15
N VAL A 611 -10.58 11.64 -12.03
CA VAL A 611 -10.89 10.72 -10.92
C VAL A 611 -10.95 9.31 -11.46
N THR A 612 -10.21 8.40 -10.83
CA THR A 612 -10.23 6.99 -11.19
C THR A 612 -10.74 6.15 -10.02
N THR A 613 -11.48 5.09 -10.32
CA THR A 613 -11.98 4.16 -9.30
C THR A 613 -12.21 2.77 -9.91
N GLY A 614 -12.45 1.78 -9.07
CA GLY A 614 -12.82 0.43 -9.44
C GLY A 614 -14.19 0.05 -8.87
N LEU A 615 -15.04 -0.55 -9.69
CA LEU A 615 -16.39 -0.96 -9.25
C LEU A 615 -16.33 -1.91 -8.06
N HIS A 616 -15.35 -2.81 -8.04
CA HIS A 616 -15.20 -3.85 -7.02
C HIS A 616 -14.35 -3.43 -5.82
N ASP A 617 -13.99 -2.17 -5.72
CA ASP A 617 -13.17 -1.67 -4.62
C ASP A 617 -13.82 -1.97 -3.26
N SER A 618 -13.08 -2.66 -2.39
CA SER A 618 -13.51 -3.05 -1.05
C SER A 618 -12.88 -2.19 0.06
N GLN A 619 -11.97 -1.29 -0.30
CA GLN A 619 -11.29 -0.40 0.66
C GLN A 619 -11.90 0.99 0.69
N VAL A 620 -12.09 1.59 -0.50
CA VAL A 620 -12.85 2.82 -0.69
C VAL A 620 -13.94 2.52 -1.71
N GLN A 621 -15.18 2.57 -1.28
CA GLN A 621 -16.29 2.16 -2.13
C GLN A 621 -16.43 3.07 -3.35
N TYR A 622 -16.71 2.49 -4.53
CA TYR A 622 -16.80 3.23 -5.80
C TYR A 622 -17.76 4.41 -5.75
N TRP A 623 -18.79 4.32 -4.91
CA TRP A 623 -19.80 5.39 -4.84
C TRP A 623 -19.28 6.69 -4.22
N GLU A 624 -18.20 6.66 -3.45
CA GLU A 624 -17.62 7.89 -2.91
C GLU A 624 -17.11 8.79 -4.04
N PRO A 625 -16.17 8.34 -4.90
CA PRO A 625 -15.76 9.16 -6.04
C PRO A 625 -16.89 9.45 -7.03
N ALA A 626 -17.82 8.51 -7.24
CA ALA A 626 -18.95 8.72 -8.15
C ALA A 626 -19.88 9.83 -7.66
N LYS A 627 -20.24 9.83 -6.38
CA LYS A 627 -21.03 10.89 -5.75
C LYS A 627 -20.30 12.23 -5.80
N TRP A 628 -19.03 12.21 -5.51
CA TRP A 628 -18.18 13.40 -5.50
C TRP A 628 -18.13 14.08 -6.87
N VAL A 629 -17.90 13.32 -7.94
CA VAL A 629 -17.90 13.84 -9.30
C VAL A 629 -19.29 14.39 -9.68
N ALA A 630 -20.36 13.67 -9.33
CA ALA A 630 -21.74 14.15 -9.59
C ALA A 630 -22.00 15.51 -8.95
N LYS A 631 -21.61 15.68 -7.69
CA LYS A 631 -21.77 16.94 -6.96
C LYS A 631 -20.90 18.07 -7.51
N LEU A 632 -19.64 17.76 -7.83
CA LEU A 632 -18.74 18.73 -8.47
C LEU A 632 -19.32 19.20 -9.81
N ARG A 633 -19.83 18.30 -10.63
CA ARG A 633 -20.41 18.62 -11.94
C ARG A 633 -21.63 19.50 -11.81
N GLU A 634 -22.41 19.33 -10.75
CA GLU A 634 -23.58 20.18 -10.45
C GLU A 634 -23.18 21.60 -10.04
N LEU A 635 -22.15 21.74 -9.22
CA LEU A 635 -21.85 23.00 -8.52
C LEU A 635 -20.70 23.81 -9.14
N LYS A 636 -19.78 23.19 -9.86
CA LYS A 636 -18.62 23.89 -10.43
C LYS A 636 -19.06 25.01 -11.38
N THR A 637 -18.35 26.14 -11.32
CA THR A 637 -18.64 27.33 -12.14
C THR A 637 -17.68 27.51 -13.31
N ASP A 638 -16.66 26.66 -13.42
CA ASP A 638 -15.64 26.69 -14.48
C ASP A 638 -16.03 25.80 -15.66
N ASP A 639 -15.24 25.89 -16.72
CA ASP A 639 -15.33 25.08 -17.93
C ASP A 639 -14.20 24.02 -18.03
N HIS A 640 -13.48 23.81 -16.92
CA HIS A 640 -12.40 22.83 -16.87
C HIS A 640 -12.94 21.41 -16.94
N LEU A 641 -12.09 20.49 -17.37
CA LEU A 641 -12.44 19.08 -17.50
C LEU A 641 -12.70 18.44 -16.15
N LEU A 642 -13.71 17.59 -16.09
CA LEU A 642 -14.02 16.74 -14.95
C LEU A 642 -14.33 15.34 -15.49
N LEU A 643 -13.44 14.40 -15.25
CA LEU A 643 -13.52 13.03 -15.77
C LEU A 643 -13.61 12.03 -14.63
N LEU A 644 -14.52 11.08 -14.75
CA LEU A 644 -14.62 9.91 -13.86
C LEU A 644 -14.44 8.64 -14.69
N CYS A 645 -13.38 7.90 -14.41
CA CYS A 645 -13.10 6.63 -15.07
C CYS A 645 -13.23 5.49 -14.05
N THR A 646 -14.28 4.69 -14.20
CA THR A 646 -14.52 3.52 -13.35
C THR A 646 -14.13 2.26 -14.11
N ASP A 647 -13.15 1.51 -13.58
CA ASP A 647 -12.84 0.18 -14.07
C ASP A 647 -13.91 -0.78 -13.57
N MET A 648 -14.67 -1.38 -14.50
CA MET A 648 -15.80 -2.23 -14.15
C MET A 648 -15.39 -3.65 -13.73
N ASP A 649 -14.10 -4.00 -13.89
CA ASP A 649 -13.58 -5.36 -13.67
C ASP A 649 -12.52 -5.42 -12.56
N SER A 650 -12.22 -4.32 -11.90
CA SER A 650 -11.19 -4.25 -10.87
C SER A 650 -11.64 -3.48 -9.64
N GLY A 651 -10.78 -3.45 -8.62
CA GLY A 651 -11.01 -2.77 -7.35
C GLY A 651 -9.96 -1.71 -7.04
N HIS A 652 -9.52 -1.66 -5.78
CA HIS A 652 -8.68 -0.59 -5.25
C HIS A 652 -7.32 -0.46 -5.95
N GLY A 653 -6.73 -1.57 -6.34
CA GLY A 653 -5.41 -1.60 -6.99
C GLY A 653 -5.45 -1.45 -8.51
N GLY A 654 -6.61 -1.33 -9.14
CA GLY A 654 -6.75 -1.27 -10.59
C GLY A 654 -6.57 -2.63 -11.27
N LYS A 655 -6.24 -2.59 -12.57
CA LYS A 655 -6.03 -3.81 -13.37
C LYS A 655 -4.82 -4.60 -12.88
N SER A 656 -4.90 -5.93 -12.99
CA SER A 656 -3.78 -6.82 -12.73
C SER A 656 -2.94 -7.06 -14.00
N GLY A 657 -1.77 -7.70 -13.84
CA GLY A 657 -0.84 -7.97 -14.93
C GLY A 657 0.30 -6.95 -15.02
N ARG A 658 1.49 -7.41 -15.41
CA ARG A 658 2.70 -6.55 -15.41
C ARG A 658 2.70 -5.49 -16.52
N PHE A 659 1.96 -5.70 -17.60
CA PHE A 659 1.80 -4.70 -18.67
C PHE A 659 0.44 -3.99 -18.57
N LYS A 660 -0.63 -4.76 -18.42
CA LYS A 660 -2.00 -4.26 -18.40
C LYS A 660 -2.25 -3.25 -17.27
N SER A 661 -1.60 -3.41 -16.12
CA SER A 661 -1.69 -2.48 -14.98
C SER A 661 -1.20 -1.07 -15.31
N TYR A 662 -0.38 -0.89 -16.35
CA TYR A 662 0.12 0.42 -16.77
C TYR A 662 -0.79 1.17 -17.75
N GLU A 663 -1.88 0.55 -18.22
CA GLU A 663 -2.85 1.25 -19.09
C GLU A 663 -3.44 2.47 -18.40
N GLY A 664 -3.80 2.35 -17.11
CA GLY A 664 -4.31 3.46 -16.30
C GLY A 664 -3.26 4.57 -16.09
N VAL A 665 -2.03 4.18 -15.83
CA VAL A 665 -0.91 5.12 -15.66
C VAL A 665 -0.68 5.91 -16.96
N ALA A 666 -0.72 5.23 -18.10
CA ALA A 666 -0.57 5.91 -19.41
C ALA A 666 -1.67 6.91 -19.68
N MET A 667 -2.91 6.61 -19.31
CA MET A 667 -4.04 7.53 -19.40
C MET A 667 -3.83 8.77 -18.52
N GLU A 668 -3.46 8.55 -17.26
CA GLU A 668 -3.19 9.63 -16.31
C GLU A 668 -2.05 10.55 -16.79
N TYR A 669 -0.98 9.95 -17.27
CA TYR A 669 0.17 10.71 -17.80
C TYR A 669 -0.18 11.46 -19.09
N ALA A 670 -0.97 10.85 -19.98
CA ALA A 670 -1.45 11.53 -21.19
C ALA A 670 -2.32 12.74 -20.82
N PHE A 671 -3.17 12.64 -19.82
CA PHE A 671 -3.96 13.73 -19.29
C PHE A 671 -3.07 14.90 -18.81
N LEU A 672 -2.07 14.61 -17.98
CA LEU A 672 -1.14 15.62 -17.47
C LEU A 672 -0.31 16.27 -18.58
N VAL A 673 0.24 15.46 -19.48
CA VAL A 673 1.08 15.96 -20.59
C VAL A 673 0.26 16.80 -21.54
N ALA A 674 -0.94 16.38 -21.90
CA ALA A 674 -1.81 17.13 -22.78
C ALA A 674 -2.25 18.48 -22.19
N LEU A 675 -2.53 18.51 -20.88
CA LEU A 675 -2.79 19.78 -20.17
C LEU A 675 -1.57 20.70 -20.19
N ALA A 676 -0.38 20.16 -19.93
CA ALA A 676 0.85 20.94 -19.91
C ALA A 676 1.21 21.49 -21.29
N GLN A 677 0.87 20.79 -22.36
CA GLN A 677 1.09 21.19 -23.75
C GLN A 677 -0.04 22.05 -24.32
N GLY A 678 -1.16 22.18 -23.60
CA GLY A 678 -2.33 22.91 -24.07
C GLY A 678 -3.05 22.23 -25.24
N THR A 679 -2.90 20.91 -25.39
CA THR A 679 -3.49 20.15 -26.51
C THR A 679 -4.81 19.47 -26.16
N LEU A 680 -5.24 19.55 -24.90
CA LEU A 680 -6.52 19.01 -24.46
C LEU A 680 -7.54 20.15 -24.41
N PRO A 681 -8.63 20.09 -25.20
CA PRO A 681 -9.64 21.13 -25.19
C PRO A 681 -10.39 21.22 -23.88
N ALA A 682 -10.78 22.40 -23.46
CA ALA A 682 -11.52 22.65 -22.24
C ALA A 682 -12.91 21.98 -22.28
N THR A 683 -13.52 21.92 -23.46
CA THR A 683 -14.78 21.18 -23.73
C THR A 683 -14.62 20.31 -24.96
N PRO A 684 -15.12 19.06 -24.96
CA PRO A 684 -15.13 18.28 -26.19
C PRO A 684 -15.95 19.00 -27.28
N ALA A 685 -15.49 18.94 -28.51
CA ALA A 685 -16.35 19.31 -29.65
C ALA A 685 -17.56 18.37 -29.64
N ASP A 686 -18.76 18.93 -29.77
CA ASP A 686 -20.02 18.16 -29.85
C ASP A 686 -20.01 17.19 -31.03
#